data_7d8bf1c53794c263a9c20e65d0b703ba
#
_entry.id   7d8bf1c53794c263a9c20e65d0b703ba
#
_cell.length_a   1.000
_cell.length_b   1.000
_cell.length_c   1.000
_cell.angle_alpha   90.00
_cell.angle_beta   90.00
_cell.angle_gamma   90.00
#
_symmetry.space_group_name_H-M   'P 1'
#
loop_
_entity.id
_entity.type
_entity.pdbx_description
1 polymer ?
#
loop_
_entity_poly.entity_id
_entity_poly.type
_entity_poly.pdbx_seq_one_letter_code
_entity_poly.pdbx_strand_id
1 'polypeptide(L)'
;MDKDLERLIKYIRKEEVVLFIGSGFSIKAGAPSVWDIIDAILEEGGQSFKDDLTESDRKQLRLVSEAFVNECDGRNDLMTLLKNLFVFEPKDCSDQQTLTKIPHIKQIFTTNYDTLIEDAYPKSKCNIVTANEGCAYTDAHSTTIYKVHGDIATLNNSASIIITDSDYKNYFKNKHFNLIWEELKQAFIKKHVVFIGYSLEDDNILDIIKTVRDCIGSSMKGMFLVAPHFSEFKKNKLKANHVTYIDALAEEVLTTILSSIKENITDDVRHNSVSKETFDAFVELNGNILTTLRKTEDGNEIEKLEVKQGQKRNDTISCTIPNEIMSEINDSRFNDEMTVVGSSIKVPAYKIPSEKMINFSHHLNGIKFKGKDDISCLYIAPTIQRHDTKFKIPSIKFTESVTIVKYRKNGVIYIDMETPICFIKIELHTANNKIIDVTSRVESKETYKNNSEALKWIDALIAMCKQGQIVKFDGISITSNQTNRNAIAEFNKVKAFYKTIRDIENDTDVIFDFYDQYSDENYINALYIYHYLTGKGFLRKVPQKACLKFVIDDRDENNMPIEKFRNDTFVMIECTPLGSIKLNGKEFQIPFRTTAYMDCHADSITAINEHDYEIVMKDAKYRYMTWCTNTRPKQEGTVLNLGNKRIG
;
A
#
# COMPACT_ATOMS: atom_id res chain seq x y z
N MET A 1 1.70 7.11 31.60
CA MET A 1 2.70 6.02 31.65
C MET A 1 3.86 6.52 32.52
N ASP A 2 4.48 5.67 33.32
CA ASP A 2 5.67 6.03 34.10
C ASP A 2 6.82 6.45 33.16
N LYS A 3 7.52 7.55 33.47
CA LYS A 3 8.62 8.08 32.64
C LYS A 3 9.78 7.10 32.52
N ASP A 4 10.02 6.30 33.52
CA ASP A 4 11.10 5.30 33.51
C ASP A 4 10.72 4.10 32.62
N LEU A 5 9.45 3.70 32.60
CA LEU A 5 8.95 2.69 31.68
C LEU A 5 8.99 3.20 30.22
N GLU A 6 8.63 4.46 29.97
CA GLU A 6 8.77 5.06 28.63
C GLU A 6 10.21 5.05 28.13
N ARG A 7 11.14 5.38 29.02
CA ARG A 7 12.57 5.36 28.71
C ARG A 7 13.06 3.95 28.39
N LEU A 8 12.65 2.96 29.20
CA LEU A 8 12.96 1.56 28.97
C LEU A 8 12.45 1.08 27.60
N ILE A 9 11.20 1.37 27.28
CA ILE A 9 10.57 1.00 26.00
C ILE A 9 11.36 1.58 24.81
N LYS A 10 11.83 2.83 24.90
CA LYS A 10 12.66 3.45 23.86
C LYS A 10 13.97 2.69 23.63
N TYR A 11 14.62 2.19 24.70
CA TYR A 11 15.84 1.39 24.57
C TYR A 11 15.55 0.01 23.95
N ILE A 12 14.43 -0.63 24.31
CA ILE A 12 14.02 -1.91 23.74
C ILE A 12 13.77 -1.76 22.24
N ARG A 13 13.02 -0.72 21.81
CA ARG A 13 12.75 -0.44 20.41
C ARG A 13 14.03 -0.25 19.56
N LYS A 14 15.13 0.18 20.19
CA LYS A 14 16.45 0.35 19.56
C LYS A 14 17.36 -0.87 19.66
N GLU A 15 16.85 -2.01 20.15
CA GLU A 15 17.66 -3.23 20.37
C GLU A 15 18.84 -3.01 21.34
N GLU A 16 18.75 -2.03 22.22
CA GLU A 16 19.81 -1.65 23.16
C GLU A 16 19.69 -2.33 24.54
N VAL A 17 18.85 -3.36 24.66
CA VAL A 17 18.51 -4.00 25.93
C VAL A 17 18.87 -5.49 25.91
N VAL A 18 19.30 -6.01 27.07
CA VAL A 18 19.30 -7.43 27.41
C VAL A 18 18.40 -7.67 28.61
N LEU A 19 17.76 -8.84 28.65
CA LEU A 19 16.96 -9.23 29.81
C LEU A 19 17.78 -10.09 30.75
N PHE A 20 17.57 -9.90 32.04
CA PHE A 20 18.01 -10.80 33.11
C PHE A 20 16.74 -11.29 33.85
N ILE A 21 16.43 -12.58 33.69
CA ILE A 21 15.20 -13.17 34.18
C ILE A 21 15.47 -14.03 35.41
N GLY A 22 14.70 -13.83 36.47
CA GLY A 22 14.72 -14.64 37.65
C GLY A 22 13.48 -15.50 37.86
N SER A 23 13.47 -16.31 38.93
CA SER A 23 12.41 -17.29 39.21
C SER A 23 11.01 -16.67 39.34
N GLY A 24 10.92 -15.42 39.76
CA GLY A 24 9.64 -14.71 39.82
C GLY A 24 8.88 -14.63 38.50
N PHE A 25 9.57 -14.74 37.35
CA PHE A 25 8.96 -14.76 36.02
C PHE A 25 8.24 -16.09 35.70
N SER A 26 8.65 -17.16 36.38
CA SER A 26 8.10 -18.52 36.17
C SER A 26 7.01 -18.89 37.21
N ILE A 27 6.80 -18.09 38.27
CA ILE A 27 5.83 -18.41 39.35
C ILE A 27 4.40 -18.52 38.78
N LYS A 28 3.98 -17.61 37.91
CA LYS A 28 2.65 -17.62 37.30
C LYS A 28 2.41 -18.93 36.50
N ALA A 29 3.44 -19.44 35.88
CA ALA A 29 3.40 -20.72 35.16
C ALA A 29 3.41 -21.95 36.10
N GLY A 30 3.58 -21.76 37.39
CA GLY A 30 3.55 -22.82 38.41
C GLY A 30 4.91 -23.43 38.72
N ALA A 31 6.01 -22.81 38.26
CA ALA A 31 7.35 -23.25 38.65
C ALA A 31 7.59 -23.05 40.16
N PRO A 32 8.38 -23.92 40.82
CA PRO A 32 8.73 -23.79 42.23
C PRO A 32 9.44 -22.46 42.51
N SER A 33 9.02 -21.77 43.56
CA SER A 33 9.74 -20.61 44.08
C SER A 33 11.01 -21.05 44.82
N VAL A 34 11.90 -20.08 45.11
CA VAL A 34 13.08 -20.33 45.97
C VAL A 34 12.66 -20.89 47.31
N TRP A 35 11.54 -20.44 47.87
CA TRP A 35 11.00 -20.94 49.15
C TRP A 35 10.51 -22.38 49.05
N ASP A 36 9.84 -22.77 47.93
CA ASP A 36 9.42 -24.16 47.73
C ASP A 36 10.62 -25.10 47.63
N ILE A 37 11.74 -24.64 47.03
CA ILE A 37 12.99 -25.42 46.98
C ILE A 37 13.59 -25.57 48.38
N ILE A 38 13.67 -24.48 49.15
CA ILE A 38 14.19 -24.52 50.53
C ILE A 38 13.35 -25.46 51.38
N ASP A 39 12.03 -25.33 51.33
CA ASP A 39 11.12 -26.15 52.12
C ASP A 39 11.25 -27.64 51.75
N ALA A 40 11.34 -27.97 50.48
CA ALA A 40 11.55 -29.34 49.99
C ALA A 40 12.88 -29.93 50.53
N ILE A 41 13.98 -29.16 50.50
CA ILE A 41 15.27 -29.59 51.01
C ILE A 41 15.19 -29.83 52.52
N LEU A 42 14.55 -28.92 53.26
CA LEU A 42 14.36 -29.03 54.70
C LEU A 42 13.48 -30.23 55.09
N GLU A 43 12.47 -30.52 54.31
CA GLU A 43 11.59 -31.70 54.53
C GLU A 43 12.33 -33.00 54.28
N GLU A 44 13.09 -33.10 53.18
CA GLU A 44 13.88 -34.29 52.86
C GLU A 44 14.98 -34.57 53.88
N GLY A 45 15.66 -33.51 54.38
CA GLY A 45 16.68 -33.63 55.43
C GLY A 45 16.14 -34.07 56.80
N GLY A 46 14.84 -33.86 57.05
CA GLY A 46 14.16 -34.25 58.28
C GLY A 46 14.43 -33.33 59.47
N GLN A 47 13.91 -33.73 60.64
CA GLN A 47 13.91 -32.82 61.81
C GLN A 47 15.32 -32.56 62.39
N SER A 48 16.18 -33.57 62.42
CA SER A 48 17.56 -33.40 62.92
C SER A 48 18.33 -32.39 62.09
N PHE A 49 18.24 -32.49 60.75
CA PHE A 49 18.82 -31.55 59.82
C PHE A 49 18.31 -30.12 60.01
N LYS A 50 16.99 -29.98 60.27
CA LYS A 50 16.40 -28.66 60.54
C LYS A 50 16.96 -28.06 61.83
N ASP A 51 17.13 -28.86 62.88
CA ASP A 51 17.57 -28.38 64.19
C ASP A 51 19.06 -27.95 64.19
N ASP A 52 19.87 -28.49 63.31
CA ASP A 52 21.29 -28.13 63.17
C ASP A 52 21.51 -26.81 62.39
N LEU A 53 20.50 -26.32 61.69
CA LEU A 53 20.53 -25.05 60.96
C LEU A 53 20.00 -23.87 61.80
N THR A 54 20.70 -22.74 61.76
CA THR A 54 20.16 -21.50 62.34
C THR A 54 18.93 -21.00 61.56
N GLU A 55 18.04 -20.22 62.21
CA GLU A 55 16.88 -19.63 61.55
C GLU A 55 17.26 -18.73 60.34
N SER A 56 18.46 -18.10 60.42
CA SER A 56 19.00 -17.29 59.31
C SER A 56 19.43 -18.17 58.14
N ASP A 57 20.07 -19.32 58.42
CA ASP A 57 20.60 -20.21 57.37
C ASP A 57 19.45 -20.91 56.60
N ARG A 58 18.35 -21.27 57.33
CA ARG A 58 17.14 -21.86 56.72
C ARG A 58 16.48 -20.96 55.67
N LYS A 59 16.79 -19.66 55.64
CA LYS A 59 16.28 -18.69 54.67
C LYS A 59 17.18 -18.48 53.48
N GLN A 60 18.32 -19.16 53.40
CA GLN A 60 19.31 -18.98 52.33
C GLN A 60 19.50 -20.30 51.56
N LEU A 61 18.97 -20.36 50.32
CA LEU A 61 19.00 -21.55 49.49
C LEU A 61 20.40 -22.16 49.39
N ARG A 62 21.44 -21.33 49.14
CA ARG A 62 22.83 -21.81 48.99
C ARG A 62 23.35 -22.49 50.26
N LEU A 63 23.03 -21.98 51.45
CA LEU A 63 23.48 -22.55 52.71
C LEU A 63 22.73 -23.84 53.08
N VAL A 64 21.41 -23.84 52.88
CA VAL A 64 20.59 -25.04 53.10
C VAL A 64 21.01 -26.16 52.14
N SER A 65 21.25 -25.84 50.87
CA SER A 65 21.71 -26.82 49.86
C SER A 65 23.12 -27.36 50.19
N GLU A 66 24.04 -26.49 50.65
CA GLU A 66 25.39 -26.91 51.07
C GLU A 66 25.35 -27.85 52.27
N ALA A 67 24.59 -27.48 53.31
CA ALA A 67 24.41 -28.33 54.49
C ALA A 67 23.79 -29.68 54.14
N PHE A 68 22.74 -29.71 53.29
CA PHE A 68 22.12 -30.93 52.83
C PHE A 68 23.10 -31.86 52.09
N VAL A 69 23.94 -31.32 51.20
CA VAL A 69 24.99 -32.09 50.50
C VAL A 69 26.02 -32.68 51.46
N ASN A 70 26.35 -31.97 52.55
CA ASN A 70 27.35 -32.39 53.50
C ASN A 70 26.83 -33.39 54.52
N GLU A 71 25.54 -33.30 54.88
CA GLU A 71 24.95 -34.10 55.99
C GLU A 71 24.06 -35.24 55.52
N CYS A 72 23.48 -35.16 54.31
CA CYS A 72 22.55 -36.10 53.73
C CYS A 72 23.09 -36.64 52.40
N ASP A 73 23.75 -37.77 52.36
CA ASP A 73 24.19 -38.58 51.23
C ASP A 73 24.67 -37.87 49.94
N GLY A 74 24.88 -36.56 49.99
CA GLY A 74 25.61 -35.85 48.96
C GLY A 74 24.76 -35.25 47.82
N ARG A 75 25.48 -34.82 46.79
CA ARG A 75 24.93 -34.01 45.67
C ARG A 75 23.86 -34.76 44.84
N ASN A 76 23.94 -36.06 44.74
CA ASN A 76 23.00 -36.83 43.91
C ASN A 76 21.56 -36.80 44.43
N ASP A 77 21.38 -36.80 45.77
CA ASP A 77 20.06 -36.72 46.38
C ASP A 77 19.46 -35.32 46.20
N LEU A 78 20.28 -34.26 46.37
CA LEU A 78 19.85 -32.92 46.06
C LEU A 78 19.41 -32.77 44.57
N MET A 79 20.16 -33.36 43.62
CA MET A 79 19.80 -33.32 42.19
C MET A 79 18.52 -34.10 41.92
N THR A 80 18.32 -35.25 42.61
CA THR A 80 17.09 -36.02 42.46
C THR A 80 15.88 -35.29 43.01
N LEU A 81 16.03 -34.65 44.18
CA LEU A 81 15.00 -33.79 44.77
C LEU A 81 14.62 -32.64 43.84
N LEU A 82 15.59 -31.90 43.29
CA LEU A 82 15.34 -30.82 42.36
C LEU A 82 14.63 -31.35 41.10
N LYS A 83 15.06 -32.46 40.52
CA LYS A 83 14.44 -33.07 39.36
C LYS A 83 12.96 -33.37 39.60
N ASN A 84 12.64 -33.94 40.74
CA ASN A 84 11.26 -34.25 41.10
C ASN A 84 10.41 -32.99 41.30
N LEU A 85 11.01 -31.97 41.93
CA LEU A 85 10.32 -30.71 42.21
C LEU A 85 9.99 -29.94 40.92
N PHE A 86 10.85 -30.01 39.88
CA PHE A 86 10.63 -29.34 38.60
C PHE A 86 9.82 -30.18 37.59
N VAL A 87 9.26 -31.34 38.01
CA VAL A 87 8.25 -32.06 37.23
C VAL A 87 6.88 -31.51 37.60
N PHE A 88 6.42 -30.52 36.84
CA PHE A 88 5.12 -29.87 37.03
C PHE A 88 4.46 -29.60 35.68
N GLU A 89 3.12 -29.53 35.66
CA GLU A 89 2.36 -29.12 34.50
C GLU A 89 2.26 -27.59 34.47
N PRO A 90 2.75 -26.93 33.41
CA PRO A 90 2.67 -25.47 33.31
C PRO A 90 1.22 -24.98 33.31
N LYS A 91 0.89 -23.98 34.13
CA LYS A 91 -0.46 -23.42 34.30
C LYS A 91 -0.72 -22.25 33.36
N ASP A 92 0.08 -21.19 33.44
CA ASP A 92 -0.05 -19.98 32.64
C ASP A 92 1.31 -19.49 32.15
N CYS A 93 1.60 -19.75 30.87
CA CYS A 93 2.84 -19.33 30.20
C CYS A 93 2.64 -18.08 29.34
N SER A 94 1.61 -17.25 29.59
CA SER A 94 1.29 -16.08 28.77
C SER A 94 2.43 -15.06 28.72
N ASP A 95 3.20 -14.92 29.81
CA ASP A 95 4.33 -13.98 29.87
C ASP A 95 5.49 -14.48 28.98
N GLN A 96 5.82 -15.75 29.03
CA GLN A 96 6.82 -16.39 28.17
C GLN A 96 6.42 -16.29 26.69
N GLN A 97 5.15 -16.59 26.38
CA GLN A 97 4.61 -16.47 25.02
C GLN A 97 4.61 -15.02 24.53
N THR A 98 4.35 -14.04 25.38
CA THR A 98 4.40 -12.62 25.01
C THR A 98 5.83 -12.18 24.75
N LEU A 99 6.79 -12.64 25.54
CA LEU A 99 8.21 -12.38 25.35
C LEU A 99 8.70 -12.85 23.97
N THR A 100 8.26 -14.03 23.50
CA THR A 100 8.68 -14.53 22.16
C THR A 100 8.21 -13.66 20.99
N LYS A 101 7.21 -12.80 21.22
CA LYS A 101 6.69 -11.86 20.21
C LYS A 101 7.51 -10.58 20.10
N ILE A 102 8.58 -10.44 20.90
CA ILE A 102 9.43 -9.24 20.96
C ILE A 102 10.85 -9.58 20.45
N PRO A 103 11.08 -9.73 19.14
CA PRO A 103 12.38 -10.11 18.57
C PRO A 103 13.47 -9.04 18.74
N HIS A 104 13.15 -7.90 19.33
CA HIS A 104 14.09 -6.87 19.76
C HIS A 104 15.00 -7.34 20.88
N ILE A 105 14.57 -8.34 21.67
CA ILE A 105 15.34 -8.94 22.74
C ILE A 105 16.19 -10.07 22.15
N LYS A 106 17.46 -9.81 21.95
CA LYS A 106 18.42 -10.75 21.34
C LYS A 106 19.13 -11.64 22.36
N GLN A 107 19.24 -11.17 23.62
CA GLN A 107 19.96 -11.88 24.67
C GLN A 107 19.13 -11.90 25.94
N ILE A 108 18.99 -13.07 26.52
CA ILE A 108 18.32 -13.31 27.81
C ILE A 108 19.29 -14.09 28.67
N PHE A 109 19.57 -13.57 29.86
CA PHE A 109 20.29 -14.26 30.92
C PHE A 109 19.29 -14.71 31.96
N THR A 110 19.42 -15.94 32.45
CA THR A 110 18.51 -16.42 33.51
C THR A 110 19.21 -17.30 34.52
N THR A 111 18.82 -17.13 35.76
CA THR A 111 19.21 -18.03 36.86
C THR A 111 18.21 -19.16 37.06
N ASN A 112 17.12 -19.19 36.31
CA ASN A 112 16.08 -20.19 36.43
C ASN A 112 16.56 -21.56 35.96
N TYR A 113 16.21 -22.59 36.69
CA TYR A 113 16.49 -23.98 36.33
C TYR A 113 15.43 -24.54 35.36
N ASP A 114 14.18 -24.01 35.40
CA ASP A 114 13.10 -24.45 34.52
C ASP A 114 13.36 -24.14 33.02
N THR A 115 12.59 -24.76 32.14
CA THR A 115 12.69 -24.63 30.68
C THR A 115 11.56 -23.79 30.05
N LEU A 116 10.76 -23.11 30.88
CA LEU A 116 9.54 -22.41 30.43
C LEU A 116 9.79 -21.33 29.36
N ILE A 117 10.92 -20.63 29.46
CA ILE A 117 11.28 -19.59 28.48
C ILE A 117 11.64 -20.25 27.16
N GLU A 118 12.51 -21.26 27.19
CA GLU A 118 13.00 -22.00 26.03
C GLU A 118 11.87 -22.71 25.29
N ASP A 119 10.97 -23.34 26.04
CA ASP A 119 9.83 -24.08 25.50
C ASP A 119 8.79 -23.18 24.82
N ALA A 120 8.76 -21.89 25.17
CA ALA A 120 7.90 -20.91 24.53
C ALA A 120 8.42 -20.51 23.13
N TYR A 121 9.74 -20.60 22.87
CA TYR A 121 10.32 -20.27 21.57
C TYR A 121 10.25 -21.42 20.57
N PRO A 122 10.02 -21.15 19.29
CA PRO A 122 10.29 -22.14 18.23
C PRO A 122 11.77 -22.53 18.24
N LYS A 123 12.09 -23.83 18.19
CA LYS A 123 13.48 -24.35 18.25
C LYS A 123 14.45 -23.69 17.25
N SER A 124 13.95 -23.26 16.10
CA SER A 124 14.74 -22.60 15.05
C SER A 124 14.97 -21.09 15.30
N LYS A 125 14.43 -20.53 16.38
CA LYS A 125 14.48 -19.10 16.70
C LYS A 125 15.12 -18.79 18.05
N CYS A 126 15.66 -19.82 18.69
CA CYS A 126 16.25 -19.71 20.02
C CYS A 126 17.53 -20.55 20.11
N ASN A 127 18.60 -19.96 20.60
CA ASN A 127 19.82 -20.64 21.01
C ASN A 127 19.81 -20.79 22.53
N ILE A 128 20.12 -21.96 23.04
CA ILE A 128 20.19 -22.24 24.49
C ILE A 128 21.64 -22.53 24.84
N VAL A 129 22.20 -21.73 25.76
CA VAL A 129 23.59 -21.84 26.21
C VAL A 129 23.61 -22.23 27.67
N THR A 130 23.92 -23.49 27.94
CA THR A 130 24.03 -24.08 29.29
C THR A 130 25.48 -24.38 29.70
N ALA A 131 26.41 -24.32 28.74
CA ALA A 131 27.84 -24.55 28.92
C ALA A 131 28.65 -23.65 28.00
N ASN A 132 29.97 -23.51 28.28
CA ASN A 132 30.85 -22.61 27.54
C ASN A 132 30.91 -22.89 26.03
N GLU A 133 30.86 -24.14 25.64
CA GLU A 133 30.90 -24.58 24.24
C GLU A 133 29.68 -24.05 23.45
N GLY A 134 28.54 -23.88 24.14
CA GLY A 134 27.33 -23.32 23.56
C GLY A 134 27.50 -21.90 23.05
N CYS A 135 28.40 -21.10 23.65
CA CYS A 135 28.67 -19.74 23.21
C CYS A 135 29.21 -19.67 21.76
N ALA A 136 29.88 -20.72 21.29
CA ALA A 136 30.44 -20.79 19.94
C ALA A 136 29.41 -21.08 18.84
N TYR A 137 28.22 -21.55 19.20
CA TYR A 137 27.18 -22.02 18.28
C TYR A 137 25.94 -21.12 18.26
N THR A 138 26.07 -19.88 18.74
CA THR A 138 24.97 -18.92 18.75
C THR A 138 24.77 -18.31 17.35
N ASP A 139 23.51 -18.20 16.92
CA ASP A 139 23.11 -17.52 15.71
C ASP A 139 22.65 -16.09 16.04
N ALA A 140 23.22 -15.10 15.35
CA ALA A 140 22.90 -13.68 15.56
C ALA A 140 21.45 -13.29 15.20
N HIS A 141 20.76 -14.11 14.41
CA HIS A 141 19.38 -13.86 14.00
C HIS A 141 18.33 -14.43 14.98
N SER A 142 18.79 -15.24 15.94
CA SER A 142 17.94 -15.88 16.95
C SER A 142 18.15 -15.25 18.33
N THR A 143 17.16 -15.37 19.21
CA THR A 143 17.34 -14.99 20.62
C THR A 143 18.24 -16.01 21.32
N THR A 144 19.27 -15.57 22.02
CA THR A 144 20.13 -16.45 22.81
C THR A 144 19.77 -16.37 24.27
N ILE A 145 19.50 -17.52 24.88
CA ILE A 145 19.20 -17.70 26.31
C ILE A 145 20.41 -18.32 26.98
N TYR A 146 21.00 -17.59 27.92
CA TYR A 146 22.15 -18.02 28.71
C TYR A 146 21.64 -18.50 30.10
N LYS A 147 21.80 -19.79 30.40
CA LYS A 147 21.43 -20.40 31.68
C LYS A 147 22.60 -20.27 32.68
N VAL A 148 22.61 -19.15 33.42
CA VAL A 148 23.75 -18.75 34.27
C VAL A 148 24.00 -19.72 35.41
N HIS A 149 22.94 -20.34 35.96
CA HIS A 149 23.01 -21.30 37.06
C HIS A 149 22.78 -22.75 36.62
N GLY A 150 22.80 -23.02 35.31
CA GLY A 150 22.55 -24.35 34.74
C GLY A 150 21.08 -24.58 34.41
N ASP A 151 20.75 -25.80 34.02
CA ASP A 151 19.46 -26.19 33.47
C ASP A 151 19.03 -27.56 34.02
N ILE A 152 17.78 -27.67 34.44
CA ILE A 152 17.19 -28.91 34.92
C ILE A 152 17.17 -30.01 33.88
N ALA A 153 17.06 -29.65 32.60
CA ALA A 153 17.09 -30.61 31.49
C ALA A 153 18.47 -31.26 31.27
N THR A 154 19.54 -30.63 31.79
CA THR A 154 20.94 -31.11 31.66
C THR A 154 21.48 -31.76 32.94
N LEU A 155 20.64 -32.15 33.89
CA LEU A 155 21.01 -32.74 35.19
C LEU A 155 21.90 -33.99 35.14
N ASN A 156 22.06 -34.64 34.02
CA ASN A 156 23.02 -35.73 33.85
C ASN A 156 24.48 -35.29 34.07
N ASN A 157 24.74 -33.95 33.99
CA ASN A 157 25.97 -33.31 34.40
C ASN A 157 25.72 -32.44 35.65
N SER A 158 25.67 -33.04 36.83
CA SER A 158 25.37 -32.36 38.10
C SER A 158 26.33 -31.19 38.41
N ALA A 159 27.52 -31.19 37.80
CA ALA A 159 28.51 -30.11 37.95
C ALA A 159 28.08 -28.79 37.26
N SER A 160 27.08 -28.82 36.37
CA SER A 160 26.57 -27.61 35.67
C SER A 160 25.56 -26.81 36.49
N ILE A 161 24.99 -27.38 37.55
CA ILE A 161 24.02 -26.70 38.43
C ILE A 161 24.75 -25.94 39.54
N ILE A 162 24.47 -24.66 39.66
CA ILE A 162 25.01 -23.77 40.71
C ILE A 162 23.92 -23.53 41.73
N ILE A 163 24.02 -24.16 42.91
CA ILE A 163 23.01 -24.06 43.99
C ILE A 163 23.62 -24.00 45.37
N THR A 164 24.74 -24.70 45.65
CA THR A 164 25.41 -24.72 46.94
C THR A 164 26.38 -23.55 47.09
N ASP A 165 26.73 -23.19 48.36
CA ASP A 165 27.71 -22.13 48.63
C ASP A 165 29.10 -22.47 48.04
N SER A 166 29.47 -23.73 48.04
CA SER A 166 30.68 -24.24 47.34
C SER A 166 30.61 -24.06 45.82
N ASP A 167 29.45 -24.29 45.19
CA ASP A 167 29.27 -24.04 43.77
C ASP A 167 29.50 -22.58 43.42
N TYR A 168 28.89 -21.68 44.16
CA TYR A 168 29.06 -20.23 43.98
C TYR A 168 30.52 -19.80 44.14
N LYS A 169 31.22 -20.28 45.18
CA LYS A 169 32.64 -19.98 45.42
C LYS A 169 33.57 -20.54 44.31
N ASN A 170 33.32 -21.78 43.88
CA ASN A 170 34.14 -22.43 42.86
C ASN A 170 33.92 -21.83 41.45
N TYR A 171 32.69 -21.47 41.15
CA TYR A 171 32.29 -20.84 39.91
C TYR A 171 33.08 -19.52 39.69
N PHE A 172 33.30 -18.74 40.75
CA PHE A 172 34.05 -17.49 40.69
C PHE A 172 35.56 -17.65 40.76
N LYS A 173 36.07 -18.69 41.39
CA LYS A 173 37.52 -18.98 41.38
C LYS A 173 38.05 -19.31 39.97
N ASN A 174 37.23 -19.88 39.14
CA ASN A 174 37.53 -20.25 37.76
C ASN A 174 37.12 -19.17 36.74
N LYS A 175 37.11 -17.90 37.09
CA LYS A 175 36.60 -16.76 36.30
C LYS A 175 37.12 -16.74 34.84
N HIS A 176 38.34 -17.21 34.58
CA HIS A 176 38.96 -17.18 33.26
C HIS A 176 38.44 -18.24 32.29
N PHE A 177 37.59 -19.15 32.71
CA PHE A 177 37.09 -20.26 31.88
C PHE A 177 35.54 -20.27 31.76
N ASN A 178 34.88 -19.23 32.25
CA ASN A 178 33.41 -19.16 32.15
C ASN A 178 32.97 -18.11 31.14
N LEU A 179 32.74 -18.55 29.89
CA LEU A 179 32.35 -17.67 28.79
C LEU A 179 30.95 -17.05 28.95
N ILE A 180 30.04 -17.76 29.61
CA ILE A 180 28.69 -17.23 29.89
C ILE A 180 28.78 -15.96 30.77
N TRP A 181 29.68 -15.95 31.77
CA TRP A 181 29.88 -14.77 32.60
C TRP A 181 30.62 -13.64 31.86
N GLU A 182 31.51 -13.95 30.97
CA GLU A 182 32.11 -12.94 30.12
C GLU A 182 31.09 -12.31 29.15
N GLU A 183 30.17 -13.10 28.59
CA GLU A 183 29.03 -12.59 27.82
C GLU A 183 28.13 -11.68 28.68
N LEU A 184 27.84 -12.07 29.92
CA LEU A 184 27.08 -11.26 30.87
C LEU A 184 27.78 -9.92 31.17
N LYS A 185 29.09 -9.93 31.41
CA LYS A 185 29.87 -8.71 31.63
C LYS A 185 29.84 -7.80 30.41
N GLN A 186 30.01 -8.36 29.21
CA GLN A 186 29.91 -7.61 27.95
C GLN A 186 28.53 -6.99 27.79
N ALA A 187 27.47 -7.70 28.18
CA ALA A 187 26.12 -7.19 28.18
C ALA A 187 25.98 -5.95 29.10
N PHE A 188 26.49 -6.00 30.32
CA PHE A 188 26.48 -4.87 31.27
C PHE A 188 27.27 -3.65 30.76
N ILE A 189 28.31 -3.87 29.94
CA ILE A 189 29.11 -2.79 29.36
C ILE A 189 28.37 -2.15 28.16
N LYS A 190 27.78 -2.96 27.29
CA LYS A 190 27.31 -2.52 25.97
C LYS A 190 25.82 -2.18 25.91
N LYS A 191 24.99 -2.79 26.75
CA LYS A 191 23.54 -2.73 26.70
C LYS A 191 22.94 -2.24 28.01
N HIS A 192 21.69 -1.80 27.97
CA HIS A 192 20.88 -1.62 29.17
C HIS A 192 20.42 -2.98 29.67
N VAL A 193 20.46 -3.20 30.97
CA VAL A 193 20.05 -4.48 31.57
C VAL A 193 18.73 -4.32 32.26
N VAL A 194 17.78 -5.20 31.96
CA VAL A 194 16.45 -5.21 32.58
C VAL A 194 16.27 -6.49 33.38
N PHE A 195 16.15 -6.37 34.67
CA PHE A 195 15.82 -7.46 35.57
C PHE A 195 14.30 -7.62 35.64
N ILE A 196 13.80 -8.84 35.40
CA ILE A 196 12.38 -9.19 35.52
C ILE A 196 12.24 -10.45 36.38
N GLY A 197 11.37 -10.41 37.38
CA GLY A 197 11.17 -11.54 38.31
C GLY A 197 12.42 -11.90 39.10
N TYR A 198 13.33 -10.95 39.30
CA TYR A 198 14.60 -11.11 40.00
C TYR A 198 14.73 -10.15 41.17
N SER A 199 15.19 -10.64 42.33
CA SER A 199 15.28 -9.81 43.55
C SER A 199 16.52 -8.91 43.60
N LEU A 200 17.52 -9.16 42.75
CA LEU A 200 18.85 -8.52 42.75
C LEU A 200 19.54 -8.64 44.14
N GLU A 201 19.43 -9.80 44.77
CA GLU A 201 20.06 -10.11 46.06
C GLU A 201 21.27 -11.05 45.90
N ASP A 202 21.54 -11.53 44.68
CA ASP A 202 22.70 -12.38 44.40
C ASP A 202 24.00 -11.56 44.44
N ASP A 203 24.87 -11.90 45.37
CA ASP A 203 26.15 -11.22 45.62
C ASP A 203 27.05 -11.25 44.38
N ASN A 204 26.97 -12.29 43.56
CA ASN A 204 27.81 -12.45 42.39
C ASN A 204 27.39 -11.48 41.26
N ILE A 205 26.10 -11.30 41.04
CA ILE A 205 25.59 -10.31 40.10
C ILE A 205 25.93 -8.90 40.59
N LEU A 206 25.77 -8.62 41.89
CA LEU A 206 26.16 -7.35 42.48
C LEU A 206 27.66 -7.07 42.33
N ASP A 207 28.53 -8.08 42.49
CA ASP A 207 29.99 -7.96 42.29
C ASP A 207 30.34 -7.65 40.82
N ILE A 208 29.65 -8.26 39.86
CA ILE A 208 29.82 -7.91 38.44
C ILE A 208 29.41 -6.46 38.18
N ILE A 209 28.25 -6.06 38.65
CA ILE A 209 27.75 -4.68 38.50
C ILE A 209 28.77 -3.70 39.10
N LYS A 210 29.28 -3.98 40.28
CA LYS A 210 30.31 -3.17 40.95
C LYS A 210 31.60 -3.13 40.14
N THR A 211 32.10 -4.29 39.71
CA THR A 211 33.34 -4.40 38.90
C THR A 211 33.23 -3.59 37.62
N VAL A 212 32.14 -3.73 36.84
CA VAL A 212 31.92 -2.96 35.60
C VAL A 212 31.87 -1.47 35.91
N ARG A 213 31.16 -1.07 36.95
CA ARG A 213 31.05 0.34 37.36
C ARG A 213 32.41 0.92 37.76
N ASP A 214 33.20 0.20 38.54
CA ASP A 214 34.51 0.64 38.96
C ASP A 214 35.45 0.84 37.76
N CYS A 215 35.26 0.05 36.68
CA CYS A 215 36.08 0.16 35.47
C CYS A 215 35.66 1.30 34.54
N ILE A 216 34.36 1.54 34.31
CA ILE A 216 33.85 2.49 33.28
C ILE A 216 33.03 3.66 33.87
N GLY A 217 32.78 3.68 35.18
CA GLY A 217 32.12 4.78 35.88
C GLY A 217 30.75 5.15 35.31
N SER A 218 30.56 6.44 35.07
CA SER A 218 29.29 6.98 34.54
C SER A 218 28.97 6.56 33.09
N SER A 219 29.90 5.94 32.40
CA SER A 219 29.68 5.41 31.04
C SER A 219 28.89 4.10 31.01
N MET A 220 28.66 3.48 32.18
CA MET A 220 27.84 2.28 32.30
C MET A 220 26.41 2.56 31.84
N LYS A 221 25.84 1.64 31.08
CA LYS A 221 24.45 1.72 30.59
C LYS A 221 23.46 1.59 31.79
N GLY A 222 22.25 2.10 31.60
CA GLY A 222 21.22 2.06 32.66
C GLY A 222 20.76 0.65 32.99
N MET A 223 20.45 0.44 34.26
CA MET A 223 19.86 -0.79 34.75
C MET A 223 18.44 -0.52 35.22
N PHE A 224 17.52 -1.44 34.92
CA PHE A 224 16.12 -1.38 35.32
C PHE A 224 15.73 -2.65 36.05
N LEU A 225 14.86 -2.53 37.02
CA LEU A 225 14.28 -3.68 37.73
C LEU A 225 12.77 -3.55 37.71
N VAL A 226 12.11 -4.55 37.15
CA VAL A 226 10.65 -4.69 37.06
C VAL A 226 10.20 -5.72 38.09
N ALA A 227 9.52 -5.28 39.12
CA ALA A 227 8.91 -6.13 40.12
C ALA A 227 7.78 -5.36 40.85
N PRO A 228 6.69 -6.03 41.31
CA PRO A 228 5.62 -5.37 42.01
C PRO A 228 5.99 -5.13 43.50
N HIS A 229 5.54 -4.04 44.06
CA HIS A 229 5.38 -3.77 45.49
C HIS A 229 6.63 -3.92 46.34
N PHE A 230 7.78 -3.39 45.89
CA PHE A 230 8.96 -3.36 46.77
C PHE A 230 8.81 -2.37 47.94
N SER A 231 9.33 -2.77 49.11
CA SER A 231 9.40 -1.89 50.27
C SER A 231 10.35 -0.71 50.01
N GLU A 232 10.15 0.40 50.70
CA GLU A 232 11.01 1.58 50.57
C GLU A 232 12.49 1.25 50.88
N PHE A 233 12.74 0.31 51.81
CA PHE A 233 14.10 -0.17 52.08
C PHE A 233 14.75 -0.80 50.84
N LYS A 234 14.01 -1.69 50.11
CA LYS A 234 14.50 -2.31 48.86
C LYS A 234 14.69 -1.27 47.76
N LYS A 235 13.75 -0.33 47.59
CA LYS A 235 13.86 0.76 46.62
C LYS A 235 15.11 1.62 46.86
N ASN A 236 15.40 1.96 48.13
CA ASN A 236 16.59 2.72 48.48
C ASN A 236 17.90 1.93 48.20
N LYS A 237 17.92 0.61 48.43
CA LYS A 237 19.04 -0.27 48.07
C LYS A 237 19.29 -0.28 46.54
N LEU A 238 18.23 -0.37 45.77
CA LEU A 238 18.32 -0.30 44.30
C LEU A 238 18.87 1.05 43.82
N LYS A 239 18.37 2.14 44.37
CA LYS A 239 18.84 3.49 44.05
C LYS A 239 20.33 3.67 44.38
N ALA A 240 20.80 3.14 45.51
CA ALA A 240 22.20 3.15 45.90
C ALA A 240 23.07 2.37 44.87
N ASN A 241 22.51 1.35 44.24
CA ASN A 241 23.13 0.58 43.17
C ASN A 241 22.88 1.15 41.77
N HIS A 242 22.30 2.35 41.64
CA HIS A 242 21.93 3.00 40.37
C HIS A 242 21.01 2.15 39.47
N VAL A 243 20.12 1.36 40.07
CA VAL A 243 19.08 0.58 39.39
C VAL A 243 17.77 1.35 39.45
N THR A 244 17.17 1.60 38.33
CA THR A 244 15.87 2.24 38.17
C THR A 244 14.78 1.20 38.46
N TYR A 245 13.93 1.46 39.46
CA TYR A 245 12.84 0.57 39.84
C TYR A 245 11.56 0.94 39.09
N ILE A 246 10.91 -0.05 38.51
CA ILE A 246 9.60 0.04 37.86
C ILE A 246 8.62 -0.85 38.60
N ASP A 247 7.64 -0.22 39.30
CA ASP A 247 6.61 -0.91 40.06
C ASP A 247 5.51 -1.42 39.15
N ALA A 248 5.70 -2.61 38.60
CA ALA A 248 4.76 -3.24 37.65
C ALA A 248 4.95 -4.76 37.62
N LEU A 249 3.91 -5.47 37.19
CA LEU A 249 3.99 -6.88 36.85
C LEU A 249 4.68 -7.09 35.52
N ALA A 250 5.33 -8.23 35.29
CA ALA A 250 5.96 -8.61 34.04
C ALA A 250 4.97 -8.55 32.86
N GLU A 251 3.76 -9.08 33.06
CA GLU A 251 2.67 -9.07 32.07
C GLU A 251 2.34 -7.66 31.59
N GLU A 252 2.19 -6.70 32.52
CA GLU A 252 1.87 -5.31 32.20
C GLU A 252 2.98 -4.64 31.38
N VAL A 253 4.23 -4.87 31.77
CA VAL A 253 5.39 -4.30 31.09
C VAL A 253 5.55 -4.91 29.70
N LEU A 254 5.50 -6.22 29.55
CA LEU A 254 5.63 -6.90 28.25
C LEU A 254 4.51 -6.51 27.28
N THR A 255 3.27 -6.42 27.77
CA THR A 255 2.12 -5.98 26.96
C THR A 255 2.27 -4.54 26.49
N THR A 256 2.75 -3.65 27.38
CA THR A 256 3.00 -2.24 27.05
C THR A 256 4.13 -2.09 26.04
N ILE A 257 5.22 -2.86 26.17
CA ILE A 257 6.32 -2.91 25.20
C ILE A 257 5.78 -3.34 23.83
N LEU A 258 5.05 -4.46 23.79
CA LEU A 258 4.50 -5.00 22.53
C LEU A 258 3.58 -3.99 21.83
N SER A 259 2.72 -3.33 22.59
CA SER A 259 1.82 -2.29 22.08
C SER A 259 2.60 -1.10 21.52
N SER A 260 3.62 -0.64 22.24
CA SER A 260 4.47 0.47 21.80
C SER A 260 5.25 0.13 20.51
N ILE A 261 5.75 -1.10 20.40
CA ILE A 261 6.43 -1.54 19.18
C ILE A 261 5.44 -1.57 18.01
N LYS A 262 4.24 -2.10 18.18
CA LYS A 262 3.20 -2.13 17.14
C LYS A 262 2.87 -0.74 16.58
N GLU A 263 2.89 0.27 17.43
CA GLU A 263 2.61 1.66 17.04
C GLU A 263 3.78 2.37 16.36
N ASN A 264 5.02 1.91 16.55
CA ASN A 264 6.19 2.68 16.13
C ASN A 264 7.17 1.92 15.22
N ILE A 265 7.01 0.61 15.03
CA ILE A 265 8.00 -0.24 14.36
C ILE A 265 8.31 0.20 12.91
N THR A 266 7.32 0.76 12.21
CA THR A 266 7.50 1.28 10.85
C THR A 266 8.35 2.55 10.83
N ASP A 267 8.18 3.42 11.81
CA ASP A 267 8.99 4.62 11.96
C ASP A 267 10.40 4.26 12.44
N ASP A 268 10.53 3.26 13.32
CA ASP A 268 11.82 2.78 13.80
C ASP A 268 12.68 2.21 12.67
N VAL A 269 12.12 1.42 11.76
CA VAL A 269 12.87 0.87 10.63
C VAL A 269 13.20 1.93 9.59
N ARG A 270 12.30 2.88 9.34
CA ARG A 270 12.56 4.02 8.43
C ARG A 270 13.76 4.85 8.87
N HIS A 271 13.88 5.08 10.18
CA HIS A 271 14.98 5.88 10.76
C HIS A 271 16.21 5.03 11.18
N ASN A 272 16.30 3.78 10.76
CA ASN A 272 17.38 2.84 11.15
C ASN A 272 17.55 2.68 12.68
N SER A 273 16.48 2.88 13.46
CA SER A 273 16.46 2.69 14.90
C SER A 273 16.34 1.22 15.31
N VAL A 274 15.87 0.38 14.40
CA VAL A 274 15.75 -1.07 14.52
C VAL A 274 16.36 -1.73 13.29
N SER A 275 16.94 -2.92 13.44
CA SER A 275 17.47 -3.70 12.32
C SER A 275 16.35 -4.21 11.41
N LYS A 276 16.67 -4.38 10.11
CA LYS A 276 15.74 -4.95 9.14
C LYS A 276 15.25 -6.33 9.56
N GLU A 277 16.17 -7.16 10.04
CA GLU A 277 15.90 -8.53 10.48
C GLU A 277 14.88 -8.55 11.62
N THR A 278 15.04 -7.65 12.59
CA THR A 278 14.08 -7.53 13.72
C THR A 278 12.75 -6.97 13.26
N PHE A 279 12.73 -5.99 12.36
CA PHE A 279 11.50 -5.49 11.75
C PHE A 279 10.73 -6.61 11.04
N ASP A 280 11.39 -7.32 10.12
CA ASP A 280 10.76 -8.42 9.37
C ASP A 280 10.23 -9.52 10.32
N ALA A 281 11.03 -9.92 11.31
CA ALA A 281 10.61 -10.89 12.31
C ALA A 281 9.41 -10.40 13.13
N PHE A 282 9.38 -9.13 13.52
CA PHE A 282 8.29 -8.57 14.33
C PHE A 282 6.97 -8.54 13.57
N VAL A 283 6.97 -8.01 12.34
CA VAL A 283 5.74 -7.89 11.55
C VAL A 283 5.22 -9.27 11.10
N GLU A 284 6.13 -10.23 10.89
CA GLU A 284 5.77 -11.62 10.60
C GLU A 284 5.11 -12.29 11.81
N LEU A 285 5.74 -12.23 12.98
CA LEU A 285 5.25 -12.87 14.22
C LEU A 285 3.93 -12.26 14.71
N ASN A 286 3.79 -10.94 14.63
CA ASN A 286 2.66 -10.24 15.24
C ASN A 286 1.54 -9.88 14.26
N GLY A 287 1.80 -9.87 12.95
CA GLY A 287 0.84 -9.48 11.92
C GLY A 287 0.63 -10.50 10.81
N ASN A 288 1.44 -11.58 10.76
CA ASN A 288 1.51 -12.46 9.59
C ASN A 288 1.79 -11.68 8.29
N ILE A 289 2.67 -10.69 8.36
CA ILE A 289 2.98 -9.77 7.27
C ILE A 289 4.39 -10.06 6.78
N LEU A 290 4.53 -10.13 5.45
CA LEU A 290 5.81 -10.15 4.74
C LEU A 290 6.08 -8.76 4.17
N THR A 291 7.33 -8.31 4.25
CA THR A 291 7.74 -6.97 3.83
C THR A 291 8.88 -7.00 2.85
N THR A 292 8.92 -6.00 1.97
CA THR A 292 10.10 -5.69 1.15
C THR A 292 10.52 -4.26 1.47
N LEU A 293 11.78 -4.10 1.90
CA LEU A 293 12.36 -2.81 2.20
C LEU A 293 13.32 -2.39 1.08
N ARG A 294 13.24 -1.13 0.69
CA ARG A 294 14.21 -0.46 -0.18
C ARG A 294 15.07 0.48 0.66
N LYS A 295 16.38 0.36 0.55
CA LYS A 295 17.33 1.27 1.20
C LYS A 295 17.34 2.60 0.44
N THR A 296 17.22 3.73 1.15
CA THR A 296 17.31 5.09 0.64
C THR A 296 18.47 5.84 1.33
N GLU A 297 18.76 7.05 0.89
CA GLU A 297 19.78 7.88 1.54
C GLU A 297 19.42 8.24 2.98
N ASP A 298 18.13 8.43 3.26
CA ASP A 298 17.59 8.85 4.56
C ASP A 298 17.21 7.68 5.48
N GLY A 299 17.30 6.42 5.01
CA GLY A 299 16.92 5.24 5.80
C GLY A 299 16.34 4.10 4.97
N ASN A 300 15.26 3.48 5.45
CA ASN A 300 14.56 2.41 4.74
C ASN A 300 13.15 2.85 4.36
N GLU A 301 12.73 2.50 3.15
CA GLU A 301 11.36 2.67 2.67
C GLU A 301 10.68 1.31 2.55
N ILE A 302 9.43 1.21 3.02
CA ILE A 302 8.62 0.01 2.87
C ILE A 302 8.02 0.01 1.48
N GLU A 303 8.58 -0.83 0.58
CA GLU A 303 8.16 -0.93 -0.81
C GLU A 303 6.92 -1.80 -0.98
N LYS A 304 6.84 -2.91 -0.22
CA LYS A 304 5.77 -3.89 -0.34
C LYS A 304 5.35 -4.45 1.01
N LEU A 305 4.05 -4.65 1.16
CA LEU A 305 3.41 -5.29 2.31
C LEU A 305 2.45 -6.36 1.81
N GLU A 306 2.64 -7.60 2.24
CA GLU A 306 1.78 -8.73 1.89
C GLU A 306 1.40 -9.52 3.14
N VAL A 307 0.11 -9.80 3.30
CA VAL A 307 -0.32 -10.76 4.32
C VAL A 307 -0.02 -12.16 3.80
N LYS A 308 0.52 -13.02 4.66
CA LYS A 308 0.86 -14.42 4.32
C LYS A 308 -0.34 -15.14 3.72
N GLN A 309 -0.08 -15.98 2.72
CA GLN A 309 -1.11 -16.76 2.05
C GLN A 309 -1.90 -17.61 3.07
N GLY A 310 -3.23 -17.57 2.95
CA GLY A 310 -4.14 -18.28 3.86
C GLY A 310 -4.43 -17.55 5.18
N GLN A 311 -3.78 -16.41 5.46
CA GLN A 311 -4.05 -15.59 6.64
C GLN A 311 -5.05 -14.47 6.33
N LYS A 312 -5.85 -14.10 7.33
CA LYS A 312 -6.83 -13.01 7.20
C LYS A 312 -6.13 -11.65 7.19
N ARG A 313 -6.50 -10.81 6.24
CA ARG A 313 -6.13 -9.39 6.22
C ARG A 313 -7.16 -8.58 6.99
N ASN A 314 -6.70 -7.75 7.93
CA ASN A 314 -7.53 -6.84 8.69
C ASN A 314 -6.91 -5.43 8.66
N ASP A 315 -7.49 -4.55 7.85
CA ASP A 315 -7.11 -3.14 7.79
C ASP A 315 -8.01 -2.33 8.71
N THR A 316 -7.43 -1.53 9.59
CA THR A 316 -8.15 -0.60 10.46
C THR A 316 -7.65 0.82 10.21
N ILE A 317 -8.55 1.71 9.82
CA ILE A 317 -8.27 3.12 9.62
C ILE A 317 -8.99 3.90 10.72
N SER A 318 -8.25 4.73 11.43
CA SER A 318 -8.77 5.67 12.42
C SER A 318 -8.43 7.08 11.98
N CYS A 319 -9.44 7.97 11.96
CA CYS A 319 -9.28 9.37 11.61
C CYS A 319 -10.10 10.23 12.56
N THR A 320 -9.47 11.26 13.12
CA THR A 320 -10.16 12.29 13.89
C THR A 320 -10.10 13.60 13.12
N ILE A 321 -11.28 14.17 12.84
CA ILE A 321 -11.44 15.41 12.09
C ILE A 321 -12.27 16.42 12.89
N PRO A 322 -12.11 17.74 12.63
CA PRO A 322 -12.93 18.78 13.25
C PRO A 322 -14.43 18.61 12.97
N ASN A 323 -15.27 19.08 13.89
CA ASN A 323 -16.72 18.99 13.78
C ASN A 323 -17.29 19.72 12.56
N GLU A 324 -16.68 20.81 12.14
CA GLU A 324 -17.08 21.57 10.95
C GLU A 324 -16.99 20.69 9.69
N ILE A 325 -15.87 19.99 9.52
CA ILE A 325 -15.67 19.05 8.39
C ILE A 325 -16.66 17.90 8.47
N MET A 326 -16.90 17.36 9.67
CA MET A 326 -17.88 16.28 9.86
C MET A 326 -19.28 16.74 9.46
N SER A 327 -19.66 17.99 9.77
CA SER A 327 -20.94 18.57 9.36
C SER A 327 -21.08 18.65 7.83
N GLU A 328 -20.02 19.13 7.14
CA GLU A 328 -20.02 19.22 5.67
C GLU A 328 -20.15 17.83 5.01
N ILE A 329 -19.48 16.82 5.56
CA ILE A 329 -19.59 15.43 5.07
C ILE A 329 -21.00 14.89 5.28
N ASN A 330 -21.59 15.12 6.46
CA ASN A 330 -22.95 14.69 6.76
C ASN A 330 -24.00 15.35 5.86
N ASP A 331 -23.77 16.61 5.47
CA ASP A 331 -24.59 17.34 4.49
C ASP A 331 -24.35 16.88 3.04
N SER A 332 -23.52 15.86 2.83
CA SER A 332 -23.11 15.35 1.50
C SER A 332 -22.53 16.43 0.56
N ARG A 333 -21.82 17.39 1.13
CA ARG A 333 -21.13 18.45 0.39
C ARG A 333 -19.79 17.94 -0.12
N PHE A 334 -19.81 17.17 -1.19
CA PHE A 334 -18.59 16.68 -1.81
C PHE A 334 -17.85 17.83 -2.52
N ASN A 335 -16.53 17.92 -2.32
CA ASN A 335 -15.67 18.98 -2.83
C ASN A 335 -14.65 18.51 -3.86
N ASP A 336 -14.59 17.20 -4.11
CA ASP A 336 -13.65 16.56 -5.05
C ASP A 336 -14.26 15.26 -5.60
N GLU A 337 -13.49 14.55 -6.42
CA GLU A 337 -13.80 13.22 -6.94
C GLU A 337 -12.65 12.25 -6.65
N MET A 338 -12.97 10.99 -6.39
CA MET A 338 -11.98 9.93 -6.25
C MET A 338 -12.15 8.85 -7.31
N THR A 339 -11.03 8.31 -7.79
CA THR A 339 -11.05 7.15 -8.69
C THR A 339 -11.28 5.87 -7.88
N VAL A 340 -12.25 5.06 -8.31
CA VAL A 340 -12.55 3.77 -7.67
C VAL A 340 -11.46 2.75 -8.01
N VAL A 341 -10.92 2.10 -6.99
CA VAL A 341 -9.84 1.11 -7.15
C VAL A 341 -10.22 0.01 -8.14
N GLY A 342 -9.35 -0.23 -9.12
CA GLY A 342 -9.54 -1.24 -10.17
C GLY A 342 -10.52 -0.83 -11.27
N SER A 343 -10.80 0.47 -11.43
CA SER A 343 -11.55 1.05 -12.54
C SER A 343 -11.04 2.45 -12.84
N SER A 344 -11.49 3.06 -13.94
CA SER A 344 -11.26 4.48 -14.24
C SER A 344 -12.45 5.37 -13.84
N ILE A 345 -13.45 4.80 -13.18
CA ILE A 345 -14.66 5.53 -12.76
C ILE A 345 -14.31 6.45 -11.60
N LYS A 346 -14.73 7.70 -11.70
CA LYS A 346 -14.63 8.70 -10.64
C LYS A 346 -15.98 8.86 -9.95
N VAL A 347 -15.98 8.90 -8.62
CA VAL A 347 -17.17 9.13 -7.80
C VAL A 347 -17.00 10.38 -6.96
N PRO A 348 -18.08 11.08 -6.62
CA PRO A 348 -18.02 12.22 -5.72
C PRO A 348 -17.39 11.84 -4.39
N ALA A 349 -16.49 12.66 -3.88
CA ALA A 349 -15.82 12.44 -2.62
C ALA A 349 -15.59 13.76 -1.88
N TYR A 350 -15.45 13.69 -0.56
CA TYR A 350 -14.96 14.79 0.24
C TYR A 350 -13.47 14.57 0.50
N LYS A 351 -12.64 15.47 -0.01
CA LYS A 351 -11.19 15.45 0.19
C LYS A 351 -10.84 16.20 1.46
N ILE A 352 -10.18 15.52 2.39
CA ILE A 352 -9.67 16.09 3.63
C ILE A 352 -8.14 16.13 3.53
N PRO A 353 -7.52 17.30 3.36
CA PRO A 353 -6.07 17.44 3.44
C PRO A 353 -5.54 17.02 4.81
N SER A 354 -4.33 16.44 4.87
CA SER A 354 -3.76 15.94 6.13
C SER A 354 -3.64 17.04 7.19
N GLU A 355 -3.36 18.28 6.80
CA GLU A 355 -3.25 19.43 7.72
C GLU A 355 -4.54 19.69 8.50
N LYS A 356 -5.70 19.38 7.90
CA LYS A 356 -7.02 19.57 8.51
C LYS A 356 -7.45 18.42 9.41
N MET A 357 -6.72 17.31 9.46
CA MET A 357 -6.99 16.19 10.36
C MET A 357 -6.38 16.45 11.73
N ILE A 358 -7.07 16.09 12.79
CA ILE A 358 -6.52 16.09 14.15
C ILE A 358 -5.57 14.89 14.30
N ASN A 359 -6.02 13.71 13.87
CA ASN A 359 -5.24 12.49 13.89
C ASN A 359 -5.62 11.56 12.73
N PHE A 360 -4.66 10.71 12.32
CA PHE A 360 -4.87 9.63 11.36
C PHE A 360 -3.94 8.46 11.66
N SER A 361 -4.45 7.25 11.58
CA SER A 361 -3.63 6.03 11.62
C SER A 361 -4.23 4.93 10.76
N HIS A 362 -3.36 4.19 10.09
CA HIS A 362 -3.71 2.98 9.35
C HIS A 362 -2.93 1.81 9.94
N HIS A 363 -3.66 0.81 10.44
CA HIS A 363 -3.10 -0.42 10.98
C HIS A 363 -3.46 -1.60 10.05
N LEU A 364 -2.48 -2.44 9.78
CA LEU A 364 -2.66 -3.72 9.11
C LEU A 364 -2.38 -4.83 10.13
N ASN A 365 -3.36 -5.69 10.37
CA ASN A 365 -3.31 -6.76 11.38
C ASN A 365 -2.79 -6.27 12.76
N GLY A 366 -3.21 -5.06 13.16
CA GLY A 366 -2.88 -4.44 14.45
C GLY A 366 -1.50 -3.76 14.51
N ILE A 367 -0.76 -3.68 13.42
CA ILE A 367 0.52 -2.97 13.33
C ILE A 367 0.30 -1.68 12.53
N LYS A 368 0.73 -0.53 13.07
CA LYS A 368 0.61 0.77 12.42
C LYS A 368 1.63 0.89 11.28
N PHE A 369 1.14 1.14 10.07
CA PHE A 369 1.96 1.36 8.88
C PHE A 369 1.95 2.80 8.36
N LYS A 370 0.90 3.57 8.65
CA LYS A 370 0.81 4.98 8.25
C LYS A 370 0.23 5.82 9.37
N GLY A 371 0.81 7.00 9.55
CA GLY A 371 0.30 8.09 10.37
C GLY A 371 -0.17 9.26 9.52
N LYS A 372 -0.50 10.38 10.19
CA LYS A 372 -0.97 11.61 9.55
C LYS A 372 0.05 12.16 8.54
N ASP A 373 1.33 12.10 8.87
CA ASP A 373 2.42 12.66 8.05
C ASP A 373 2.76 11.79 6.83
N ASP A 374 2.25 10.55 6.78
CA ASP A 374 2.46 9.60 5.67
C ASP A 374 1.42 9.74 4.54
N ILE A 375 0.46 10.63 4.66
CA ILE A 375 -0.59 10.84 3.66
C ILE A 375 -0.76 12.34 3.37
N SER A 376 -1.07 12.67 2.12
CA SER A 376 -1.39 14.05 1.73
C SER A 376 -2.86 14.39 1.99
N CYS A 377 -3.76 13.43 1.85
CA CYS A 377 -5.19 13.62 2.08
C CYS A 377 -5.90 12.28 2.31
N LEU A 378 -7.13 12.37 2.82
CA LEU A 378 -8.10 11.28 2.91
C LEU A 378 -9.32 11.63 2.08
N TYR A 379 -9.84 10.66 1.31
CA TYR A 379 -11.11 10.81 0.60
C TYR A 379 -12.22 10.05 1.34
N ILE A 380 -13.33 10.72 1.58
CA ILE A 380 -14.57 10.12 2.09
C ILE A 380 -15.60 10.14 0.97
N ALA A 381 -16.03 8.97 0.54
CA ALA A 381 -17.01 8.80 -0.53
C ALA A 381 -18.28 8.08 -0.01
N PRO A 382 -19.39 8.12 -0.75
CA PRO A 382 -20.54 7.26 -0.47
C PRO A 382 -20.14 5.78 -0.47
N THR A 383 -20.93 4.93 0.17
CA THR A 383 -20.72 3.48 0.08
C THR A 383 -20.83 3.02 -1.37
N ILE A 384 -19.77 2.39 -1.86
CA ILE A 384 -19.59 1.99 -3.25
C ILE A 384 -19.70 0.48 -3.36
N GLN A 385 -20.47 0.02 -4.36
CA GLN A 385 -20.48 -1.38 -4.81
C GLN A 385 -19.87 -1.43 -6.20
N ARG A 386 -18.73 -2.14 -6.35
CA ARG A 386 -18.06 -2.36 -7.63
C ARG A 386 -18.10 -3.83 -7.98
N HIS A 387 -18.53 -4.15 -9.20
CA HIS A 387 -18.44 -5.52 -9.74
C HIS A 387 -18.54 -5.51 -11.27
N ASP A 388 -18.20 -6.62 -11.88
CA ASP A 388 -18.34 -6.82 -13.32
C ASP A 388 -19.67 -7.49 -13.64
N THR A 389 -20.32 -7.04 -14.70
CA THR A 389 -21.61 -7.58 -15.15
C THR A 389 -21.68 -7.67 -16.68
N LYS A 390 -22.72 -8.33 -17.19
CA LYS A 390 -23.01 -8.38 -18.62
C LYS A 390 -23.99 -7.29 -19.01
N PHE A 391 -23.54 -6.40 -19.90
CA PHE A 391 -24.38 -5.40 -20.54
C PHE A 391 -24.97 -5.98 -21.84
N LYS A 392 -26.29 -5.95 -22.01
CA LYS A 392 -27.02 -6.61 -23.09
C LYS A 392 -28.01 -5.69 -23.77
N ILE A 393 -28.04 -5.72 -25.10
CA ILE A 393 -29.11 -5.14 -25.94
C ILE A 393 -29.64 -6.26 -26.85
N PRO A 394 -30.72 -6.96 -26.45
CA PRO A 394 -31.18 -8.18 -27.14
C PRO A 394 -31.53 -7.97 -28.61
N SER A 395 -32.12 -6.81 -28.95
CA SER A 395 -32.58 -6.49 -30.31
C SER A 395 -31.47 -6.51 -31.38
N ILE A 396 -30.22 -6.22 -30.98
CA ILE A 396 -29.05 -6.22 -31.83
C ILE A 396 -28.05 -7.35 -31.49
N LYS A 397 -28.46 -8.30 -30.63
CA LYS A 397 -27.62 -9.41 -30.12
C LYS A 397 -26.31 -8.95 -29.49
N PHE A 398 -26.30 -7.74 -28.91
CA PHE A 398 -25.11 -7.18 -28.24
C PHE A 398 -25.02 -7.71 -26.80
N THR A 399 -23.85 -8.24 -26.44
CA THR A 399 -23.56 -8.69 -25.06
C THR A 399 -22.06 -8.51 -24.79
N GLU A 400 -21.72 -7.62 -23.87
CA GLU A 400 -20.33 -7.34 -23.48
C GLU A 400 -20.19 -7.27 -21.96
N SER A 401 -18.99 -7.51 -21.44
CA SER A 401 -18.69 -7.33 -20.02
C SER A 401 -18.38 -5.86 -19.76
N VAL A 402 -18.92 -5.34 -18.66
CA VAL A 402 -18.66 -3.98 -18.17
C VAL A 402 -18.40 -4.01 -16.69
N THR A 403 -17.51 -3.13 -16.23
CA THR A 403 -17.37 -2.82 -14.81
C THR A 403 -18.40 -1.78 -14.43
N ILE A 404 -19.18 -2.03 -13.38
CA ILE A 404 -20.12 -1.05 -12.83
C ILE A 404 -19.70 -0.62 -11.43
N VAL A 405 -19.98 0.64 -11.13
CA VAL A 405 -19.84 1.25 -9.81
C VAL A 405 -21.20 1.83 -9.44
N LYS A 406 -21.76 1.34 -8.33
CA LYS A 406 -23.07 1.74 -7.84
C LYS A 406 -22.92 2.41 -6.48
N TYR A 407 -23.52 3.58 -6.34
CA TYR A 407 -23.54 4.33 -5.09
C TYR A 407 -24.84 5.11 -4.93
N ARG A 408 -25.14 5.56 -3.70
CA ARG A 408 -26.33 6.38 -3.40
C ARG A 408 -25.89 7.75 -2.89
N LYS A 409 -26.49 8.80 -3.42
CA LYS A 409 -26.31 10.18 -2.98
C LYS A 409 -27.65 10.90 -2.99
N ASN A 410 -28.02 11.55 -1.89
CA ASN A 410 -29.26 12.35 -1.76
C ASN A 410 -30.52 11.61 -2.22
N GLY A 411 -30.64 10.33 -1.90
CA GLY A 411 -31.79 9.50 -2.27
C GLY A 411 -31.77 8.95 -3.71
N VAL A 412 -30.90 9.43 -4.57
CA VAL A 412 -30.71 8.96 -5.95
C VAL A 412 -29.67 7.83 -5.98
N ILE A 413 -29.92 6.80 -6.78
CA ILE A 413 -28.98 5.72 -7.04
C ILE A 413 -28.25 6.05 -8.34
N TYR A 414 -26.93 6.11 -8.26
CA TYR A 414 -26.03 6.30 -9.40
C TYR A 414 -25.44 4.95 -9.79
N ILE A 415 -25.42 4.69 -11.10
CA ILE A 415 -24.77 3.51 -11.69
C ILE A 415 -23.88 4.00 -12.81
N ASP A 416 -22.59 3.99 -12.56
CA ASP A 416 -21.58 4.36 -13.54
C ASP A 416 -20.99 3.08 -14.14
N MET A 417 -21.03 2.96 -15.48
CA MET A 417 -20.50 1.82 -16.20
C MET A 417 -19.28 2.22 -17.00
N GLU A 418 -18.20 1.47 -16.85
CA GLU A 418 -17.00 1.63 -17.65
C GLU A 418 -17.04 0.70 -18.87
N THR A 419 -16.97 1.30 -20.07
CA THR A 419 -16.84 0.60 -21.36
C THR A 419 -15.45 0.86 -21.96
N PRO A 420 -15.05 0.18 -23.02
CA PRO A 420 -13.79 0.47 -23.69
C PRO A 420 -13.64 1.91 -24.19
N ILE A 421 -14.73 2.58 -24.59
CA ILE A 421 -14.69 3.91 -25.22
C ILE A 421 -15.30 5.05 -24.41
N CYS A 422 -16.13 4.74 -23.43
CA CYS A 422 -16.87 5.77 -22.68
C CYS A 422 -17.30 5.27 -21.30
N PHE A 423 -17.80 6.20 -20.49
CA PHE A 423 -18.55 5.93 -19.28
C PHE A 423 -20.03 6.15 -19.57
N ILE A 424 -20.88 5.19 -19.22
CA ILE A 424 -22.34 5.34 -19.26
C ILE A 424 -22.78 5.58 -17.83
N LYS A 425 -23.30 6.76 -17.52
CA LYS A 425 -23.76 7.16 -16.19
C LYS A 425 -25.28 7.16 -16.17
N ILE A 426 -25.86 6.43 -15.22
CA ILE A 426 -27.30 6.29 -15.04
C ILE A 426 -27.69 6.76 -13.64
N GLU A 427 -28.70 7.60 -13.55
CA GLU A 427 -29.31 8.07 -12.31
C GLU A 427 -30.71 7.49 -12.20
N LEU A 428 -30.95 6.77 -11.11
CA LEU A 428 -32.25 6.18 -10.81
C LEU A 428 -32.90 6.96 -9.66
N HIS A 429 -33.94 7.71 -9.97
CA HIS A 429 -34.75 8.38 -8.99
C HIS A 429 -35.80 7.41 -8.42
N THR A 430 -35.85 7.31 -7.10
CA THR A 430 -36.72 6.34 -6.42
C THR A 430 -37.73 7.05 -5.47
N ALA A 431 -38.97 6.60 -5.46
CA ALA A 431 -39.96 6.92 -4.42
C ALA A 431 -40.65 5.63 -3.97
N ASN A 432 -40.83 5.45 -2.66
CA ASN A 432 -41.44 4.25 -2.07
C ASN A 432 -40.83 2.94 -2.59
N ASN A 433 -39.51 2.89 -2.68
CA ASN A 433 -38.69 1.77 -3.23
C ASN A 433 -39.02 1.38 -4.70
N LYS A 434 -39.68 2.25 -5.46
CA LYS A 434 -39.91 2.08 -6.89
C LYS A 434 -39.12 3.13 -7.67
N ILE A 435 -38.58 2.75 -8.83
CA ILE A 435 -37.93 3.67 -9.76
C ILE A 435 -39.04 4.48 -10.42
N ILE A 436 -38.97 5.82 -10.30
CA ILE A 436 -39.95 6.77 -10.85
C ILE A 436 -39.40 7.49 -12.08
N ASP A 437 -38.08 7.66 -12.16
CA ASP A 437 -37.44 8.29 -13.30
C ASP A 437 -36.03 7.73 -13.50
N VAL A 438 -35.55 7.74 -14.76
CA VAL A 438 -34.24 7.27 -15.17
C VAL A 438 -33.63 8.28 -16.11
N THR A 439 -32.51 8.85 -15.73
CA THR A 439 -31.69 9.67 -16.61
C THR A 439 -30.40 8.96 -16.95
N SER A 440 -29.86 9.22 -18.15
CA SER A 440 -28.59 8.64 -18.57
C SER A 440 -27.78 9.64 -19.38
N ARG A 441 -26.46 9.60 -19.19
CA ARG A 441 -25.49 10.37 -19.97
C ARG A 441 -24.30 9.50 -20.36
N VAL A 442 -23.64 9.89 -21.43
CA VAL A 442 -22.42 9.22 -21.93
C VAL A 442 -21.29 10.22 -21.90
N GLU A 443 -20.19 9.83 -21.27
CA GLU A 443 -18.95 10.63 -21.21
C GLU A 443 -17.84 9.85 -21.92
N SER A 444 -17.22 10.42 -22.97
CA SER A 444 -16.14 9.78 -23.71
C SER A 444 -14.88 9.66 -22.86
N LYS A 445 -14.11 8.58 -23.06
CA LYS A 445 -12.73 8.49 -22.57
C LYS A 445 -11.83 9.35 -23.46
N GLU A 446 -10.68 9.76 -22.96
CA GLU A 446 -9.71 10.53 -23.76
C GLU A 446 -9.14 9.71 -24.91
N THR A 447 -8.85 8.43 -24.64
CA THR A 447 -8.32 7.48 -25.63
C THR A 447 -8.95 6.10 -25.45
N TYR A 448 -8.83 5.24 -26.47
CA TYR A 448 -9.25 3.84 -26.41
C TYR A 448 -8.24 2.93 -27.14
N LYS A 449 -8.30 1.62 -26.90
CA LYS A 449 -7.27 0.67 -27.36
C LYS A 449 -7.65 -0.18 -28.58
N ASN A 450 -8.93 -0.31 -28.88
CA ASN A 450 -9.40 -1.23 -29.92
C ASN A 450 -10.54 -0.60 -30.73
N ASN A 451 -10.24 -0.27 -32.01
CA ASN A 451 -11.20 0.40 -32.89
C ASN A 451 -12.36 -0.50 -33.32
N SER A 452 -12.15 -1.82 -33.39
CA SER A 452 -13.24 -2.76 -33.70
C SER A 452 -14.24 -2.86 -32.55
N GLU A 453 -13.77 -2.84 -31.30
CA GLU A 453 -14.64 -2.74 -30.12
C GLU A 453 -15.36 -1.39 -30.06
N ALA A 454 -14.65 -0.31 -30.38
CA ALA A 454 -15.24 1.02 -30.45
C ALA A 454 -16.43 1.09 -31.42
N LEU A 455 -16.28 0.48 -32.61
CA LEU A 455 -17.35 0.39 -33.58
C LEU A 455 -18.56 -0.44 -33.11
N LYS A 456 -18.32 -1.53 -32.36
CA LYS A 456 -19.40 -2.30 -31.74
C LYS A 456 -20.14 -1.48 -30.70
N TRP A 457 -19.40 -0.78 -29.82
CA TRP A 457 -19.99 0.02 -28.76
C TRP A 457 -20.75 1.23 -29.27
N ILE A 458 -20.25 1.92 -30.32
CA ILE A 458 -20.98 3.06 -30.89
C ILE A 458 -22.32 2.62 -31.53
N ASP A 459 -22.37 1.41 -32.13
CA ASP A 459 -23.59 0.83 -32.61
C ASP A 459 -24.58 0.50 -31.47
N ALA A 460 -24.07 0.02 -30.35
CA ALA A 460 -24.86 -0.21 -29.15
C ALA A 460 -25.44 1.11 -28.60
N LEU A 461 -24.64 2.18 -28.50
CA LEU A 461 -25.08 3.50 -28.06
C LEU A 461 -26.16 4.09 -28.99
N ILE A 462 -25.99 3.95 -30.31
CA ILE A 462 -27.01 4.36 -31.29
C ILE A 462 -28.32 3.57 -31.09
N ALA A 463 -28.23 2.26 -30.85
CA ALA A 463 -29.40 1.44 -30.56
C ALA A 463 -30.14 1.88 -29.30
N MET A 464 -29.40 2.15 -28.21
CA MET A 464 -29.98 2.63 -26.96
C MET A 464 -30.83 3.90 -27.12
N CYS A 465 -30.48 4.76 -28.05
CA CYS A 465 -31.19 6.01 -28.32
C CYS A 465 -32.50 5.84 -29.11
N LYS A 466 -32.89 4.62 -29.51
CA LYS A 466 -34.11 4.36 -30.28
C LYS A 466 -35.27 3.95 -29.35
N GLN A 467 -36.47 4.42 -29.62
CA GLN A 467 -37.67 4.03 -28.90
C GLN A 467 -37.87 2.50 -28.90
N GLY A 468 -38.33 1.97 -27.75
CA GLY A 468 -38.66 0.56 -27.56
C GLY A 468 -37.43 -0.36 -27.37
N GLN A 469 -36.23 0.19 -27.37
CA GLN A 469 -35.02 -0.61 -27.09
C GLN A 469 -34.91 -0.97 -25.61
N ILE A 470 -34.60 -2.25 -25.36
CA ILE A 470 -34.40 -2.79 -24.02
C ILE A 470 -32.91 -2.96 -23.77
N VAL A 471 -32.44 -2.37 -22.68
CA VAL A 471 -31.08 -2.52 -22.17
C VAL A 471 -31.13 -3.31 -20.87
N LYS A 472 -30.29 -4.33 -20.71
CA LYS A 472 -30.23 -5.18 -19.51
C LYS A 472 -28.82 -5.21 -18.94
N PHE A 473 -28.69 -4.98 -17.64
CA PHE A 473 -27.43 -5.10 -16.88
C PHE A 473 -27.76 -5.24 -15.40
N ASP A 474 -26.97 -5.93 -14.64
CA ASP A 474 -27.05 -6.07 -13.17
C ASP A 474 -28.50 -6.37 -12.65
N GLY A 475 -29.23 -7.24 -13.35
CA GLY A 475 -30.63 -7.52 -13.02
C GLY A 475 -31.63 -6.41 -13.34
N ILE A 476 -31.15 -5.25 -13.82
CA ILE A 476 -31.96 -4.11 -14.21
C ILE A 476 -32.34 -4.21 -15.70
N SER A 477 -33.56 -3.83 -16.02
CA SER A 477 -34.03 -3.71 -17.41
C SER A 477 -34.62 -2.32 -17.63
N ILE A 478 -34.05 -1.57 -18.57
CA ILE A 478 -34.48 -0.21 -18.91
C ILE A 478 -34.97 -0.23 -20.35
N THR A 479 -36.13 0.39 -20.58
CA THR A 479 -36.73 0.55 -21.91
C THR A 479 -36.72 2.02 -22.29
N SER A 480 -36.19 2.35 -23.48
CA SER A 480 -36.21 3.71 -24.00
C SER A 480 -37.63 4.10 -24.43
N ASN A 481 -38.16 5.16 -23.85
CA ASN A 481 -39.55 5.63 -24.10
C ASN A 481 -39.67 6.47 -25.35
N GLN A 482 -38.58 7.06 -25.85
CA GLN A 482 -38.54 7.92 -27.03
C GLN A 482 -37.23 7.79 -27.81
N THR A 483 -37.27 8.21 -29.07
CA THR A 483 -36.03 8.25 -29.90
C THR A 483 -35.34 9.59 -29.70
N ASN A 484 -34.06 9.54 -29.24
CA ASN A 484 -33.19 10.72 -29.15
C ASN A 484 -32.46 10.94 -30.48
N ARG A 485 -33.07 11.70 -31.40
CA ARG A 485 -32.52 11.97 -32.76
C ARG A 485 -31.21 12.74 -32.70
N ASN A 486 -31.04 13.68 -31.75
CA ASN A 486 -29.81 14.47 -31.63
C ASN A 486 -28.63 13.59 -31.19
N ALA A 487 -28.80 12.75 -30.19
CA ALA A 487 -27.76 11.82 -29.75
C ALA A 487 -27.39 10.83 -30.88
N ILE A 488 -28.36 10.32 -31.64
CA ILE A 488 -28.12 9.46 -32.79
C ILE A 488 -27.28 10.19 -33.86
N ALA A 489 -27.57 11.45 -34.15
CA ALA A 489 -26.80 12.24 -35.11
C ALA A 489 -25.34 12.41 -34.66
N GLU A 490 -25.11 12.74 -33.38
CA GLU A 490 -23.77 12.87 -32.84
C GLU A 490 -23.01 11.53 -32.84
N PHE A 491 -23.62 10.43 -32.40
CA PHE A 491 -22.99 9.12 -32.42
C PHE A 491 -22.70 8.63 -33.85
N ASN A 492 -23.48 9.03 -34.85
CA ASN A 492 -23.18 8.74 -36.24
C ASN A 492 -21.94 9.49 -36.75
N LYS A 493 -21.66 10.71 -36.30
CA LYS A 493 -20.39 11.40 -36.58
C LYS A 493 -19.20 10.63 -36.00
N VAL A 494 -19.31 10.26 -34.70
CA VAL A 494 -18.30 9.44 -34.03
C VAL A 494 -18.07 8.11 -34.77
N LYS A 495 -19.16 7.45 -35.20
CA LYS A 495 -19.09 6.20 -36.00
C LYS A 495 -18.37 6.41 -37.33
N ALA A 496 -18.63 7.53 -37.98
CA ALA A 496 -17.96 7.85 -39.26
C ALA A 496 -16.45 8.01 -39.06
N PHE A 497 -16.04 8.69 -37.98
CA PHE A 497 -14.63 8.81 -37.57
C PHE A 497 -13.98 7.44 -37.34
N TYR A 498 -14.58 6.59 -36.47
CA TYR A 498 -14.05 5.25 -36.20
C TYR A 498 -13.95 4.37 -37.43
N LYS A 499 -14.90 4.52 -38.41
CA LYS A 499 -14.81 3.85 -39.68
C LYS A 499 -13.64 4.36 -40.51
N THR A 500 -13.42 5.68 -40.56
CA THR A 500 -12.28 6.25 -41.30
C THR A 500 -10.95 5.74 -40.74
N ILE A 501 -10.81 5.66 -39.40
CA ILE A 501 -9.63 5.07 -38.76
C ILE A 501 -9.45 3.61 -39.21
N ARG A 502 -10.50 2.80 -39.16
CA ARG A 502 -10.45 1.42 -39.60
C ARG A 502 -10.08 1.30 -41.10
N ASP A 503 -10.61 2.20 -41.93
CA ASP A 503 -10.33 2.21 -43.34
C ASP A 503 -8.84 2.61 -43.62
N ILE A 504 -8.24 3.50 -42.79
CA ILE A 504 -6.79 3.76 -42.80
C ILE A 504 -6.02 2.46 -42.49
N GLU A 505 -6.35 1.75 -41.45
CA GLU A 505 -5.65 0.52 -41.04
C GLU A 505 -5.82 -0.61 -42.07
N ASN A 506 -7.00 -0.74 -42.68
CA ASN A 506 -7.28 -1.80 -43.66
C ASN A 506 -6.70 -1.53 -45.05
N ASP A 507 -6.68 -0.28 -45.48
CA ASP A 507 -6.27 0.10 -46.83
C ASP A 507 -4.80 0.53 -46.93
N THR A 508 -4.10 0.60 -45.76
CA THR A 508 -2.69 1.03 -45.66
C THR A 508 -1.94 0.18 -44.63
N ASP A 509 -0.61 0.35 -44.53
CA ASP A 509 0.24 -0.35 -43.55
C ASP A 509 0.33 0.38 -42.20
N VAL A 510 -0.56 1.33 -41.94
CA VAL A 510 -0.58 2.10 -40.67
C VAL A 510 -1.29 1.30 -39.61
N ILE A 511 -0.61 1.07 -38.46
CA ILE A 511 -1.16 0.46 -37.27
C ILE A 511 -1.05 1.47 -36.12
N PHE A 512 -2.12 1.65 -35.35
CA PHE A 512 -2.15 2.54 -34.18
C PHE A 512 -2.10 1.73 -32.90
N ASP A 513 -1.30 2.20 -31.91
CA ASP A 513 -1.20 1.58 -30.58
C ASP A 513 -2.35 1.99 -29.65
N PHE A 514 -2.91 3.16 -29.87
CA PHE A 514 -4.09 3.71 -29.22
C PHE A 514 -4.82 4.65 -30.18
N TYR A 515 -6.03 5.04 -29.81
CA TYR A 515 -6.90 5.85 -30.64
C TYR A 515 -7.41 7.05 -29.87
N ASP A 516 -7.29 8.24 -30.45
CA ASP A 516 -7.86 9.47 -29.94
C ASP A 516 -9.39 9.44 -30.09
N GLN A 517 -10.09 10.15 -29.22
CA GLN A 517 -11.53 10.30 -29.33
C GLN A 517 -11.92 11.23 -30.49
N TYR A 518 -13.18 11.11 -30.91
CA TYR A 518 -13.75 12.00 -31.92
C TYR A 518 -13.66 13.46 -31.48
N SER A 519 -13.12 14.27 -32.37
CA SER A 519 -13.33 15.71 -32.46
C SER A 519 -13.49 16.04 -33.94
N ASP A 520 -14.07 17.18 -34.26
CA ASP A 520 -14.19 17.62 -35.67
C ASP A 520 -12.80 17.75 -36.30
N GLU A 521 -11.80 18.18 -35.56
CA GLU A 521 -10.40 18.26 -35.97
C GLU A 521 -9.82 16.87 -36.27
N ASN A 522 -9.90 15.94 -35.31
CA ASN A 522 -9.39 14.57 -35.48
C ASN A 522 -10.04 13.86 -36.66
N TYR A 523 -11.34 14.09 -36.88
CA TYR A 523 -12.04 13.49 -38.00
C TYR A 523 -11.55 14.06 -39.34
N ILE A 524 -11.35 15.36 -39.42
CA ILE A 524 -10.80 16.00 -40.65
C ILE A 524 -9.36 15.54 -40.86
N ASN A 525 -8.55 15.45 -39.83
CA ASN A 525 -7.19 14.94 -39.90
C ASN A 525 -7.15 13.49 -40.40
N ALA A 526 -8.04 12.63 -39.89
CA ALA A 526 -8.18 11.25 -40.37
C ALA A 526 -8.53 11.17 -41.84
N LEU A 527 -9.45 12.03 -42.33
CA LEU A 527 -9.80 12.11 -43.75
C LEU A 527 -8.63 12.55 -44.61
N TYR A 528 -7.84 13.55 -44.19
CA TYR A 528 -6.65 13.99 -44.91
C TYR A 528 -5.59 12.90 -44.95
N ILE A 529 -5.32 12.22 -43.83
CA ILE A 529 -4.37 11.10 -43.76
C ILE A 529 -4.83 9.97 -44.69
N TYR A 530 -6.10 9.55 -44.58
CA TYR A 530 -6.65 8.49 -45.43
C TYR A 530 -6.49 8.81 -46.91
N HIS A 531 -6.86 10.03 -47.32
CA HIS A 531 -6.72 10.47 -48.68
C HIS A 531 -5.26 10.50 -49.15
N TYR A 532 -4.36 11.03 -48.28
CA TYR A 532 -2.94 11.11 -48.63
C TYR A 532 -2.31 9.75 -48.87
N LEU A 533 -2.64 8.79 -47.99
CA LEU A 533 -2.09 7.43 -48.07
C LEU A 533 -2.72 6.58 -49.18
N THR A 534 -4.00 6.79 -49.49
CA THR A 534 -4.74 5.96 -50.47
C THR A 534 -4.97 6.64 -51.82
N GLY A 535 -4.78 7.95 -51.93
CA GLY A 535 -5.11 8.75 -53.09
C GLY A 535 -6.62 8.96 -53.33
N LYS A 536 -7.48 8.54 -52.41
CA LYS A 536 -8.95 8.66 -52.53
C LYS A 536 -9.42 10.01 -51.94
N GLY A 537 -10.04 10.88 -52.73
CA GLY A 537 -10.62 12.14 -52.27
C GLY A 537 -11.98 11.96 -51.58
N PHE A 538 -12.42 12.97 -50.86
CA PHE A 538 -13.73 13.00 -50.25
C PHE A 538 -14.55 14.21 -50.67
N LEU A 539 -15.84 13.99 -50.82
CA LEU A 539 -16.79 14.99 -51.29
C LEU A 539 -17.47 15.67 -50.09
N ARG A 540 -17.49 17.01 -50.09
CA ARG A 540 -18.23 17.82 -49.11
C ARG A 540 -19.22 18.75 -49.78
N LYS A 541 -20.28 19.15 -49.07
CA LYS A 541 -21.18 20.22 -49.47
C LYS A 541 -20.74 21.52 -48.82
N VAL A 542 -20.64 22.57 -49.60
CA VAL A 542 -20.37 23.91 -49.05
C VAL A 542 -21.59 24.36 -48.26
N PRO A 543 -21.40 24.94 -47.06
CA PRO A 543 -22.50 25.50 -46.28
C PRO A 543 -23.28 26.54 -47.07
N GLN A 544 -24.61 26.55 -46.96
CA GLN A 544 -25.43 27.63 -47.51
C GLN A 544 -24.92 28.98 -46.96
N LYS A 545 -24.68 29.96 -47.83
CA LYS A 545 -24.11 31.29 -47.54
C LYS A 545 -22.58 31.38 -47.48
N ALA A 546 -21.85 30.44 -48.05
CA ALA A 546 -20.41 30.62 -48.24
C ALA A 546 -20.18 31.71 -49.32
N CYS A 547 -19.38 32.71 -48.99
CA CYS A 547 -18.87 33.70 -49.95
C CYS A 547 -17.42 33.33 -50.23
N LEU A 548 -17.11 32.96 -51.46
CA LEU A 548 -15.75 32.72 -51.94
C LEU A 548 -15.31 33.90 -52.78
N LYS A 549 -14.08 34.40 -52.52
CA LYS A 549 -13.48 35.48 -53.27
C LYS A 549 -12.10 35.08 -53.74
N PHE A 550 -11.75 35.41 -54.95
CA PHE A 550 -10.42 35.20 -55.49
C PHE A 550 -10.11 36.29 -56.51
N VAL A 551 -8.82 36.51 -56.76
CA VAL A 551 -8.34 37.48 -57.72
C VAL A 551 -7.74 36.73 -58.91
N ILE A 552 -8.05 37.17 -60.08
CA ILE A 552 -7.49 36.64 -61.35
C ILE A 552 -6.75 37.77 -62.06
N ASP A 553 -5.52 37.47 -62.52
CA ASP A 553 -4.78 38.25 -63.49
C ASP A 553 -5.13 37.74 -64.90
N ASP A 554 -5.67 38.55 -65.76
CA ASP A 554 -6.12 38.17 -67.11
C ASP A 554 -4.96 37.93 -68.07
N ARG A 555 -3.73 38.25 -67.69
CA ARG A 555 -2.51 37.98 -68.47
C ARG A 555 -1.97 36.57 -68.22
N ASP A 556 -2.43 35.90 -67.20
CA ASP A 556 -2.00 34.55 -66.89
C ASP A 556 -2.70 33.59 -67.82
N GLU A 557 -1.93 33.02 -68.79
CA GLU A 557 -2.43 32.07 -69.81
C GLU A 557 -3.08 30.81 -69.22
N ASN A 558 -2.85 30.56 -67.90
CA ASN A 558 -3.47 29.45 -67.21
C ASN A 558 -4.87 29.79 -66.67
N ASN A 559 -5.26 31.06 -66.67
CA ASN A 559 -6.58 31.48 -66.25
C ASN A 559 -7.59 31.43 -67.37
N MET A 560 -8.83 31.15 -67.07
CA MET A 560 -9.93 31.24 -67.99
C MET A 560 -10.15 32.74 -68.33
N PRO A 561 -10.42 33.09 -69.65
CA PRO A 561 -10.75 34.44 -69.97
C PRO A 561 -11.91 35.02 -69.16
N ILE A 562 -11.81 36.29 -68.75
CA ILE A 562 -12.79 36.94 -67.83
C ILE A 562 -14.23 36.84 -68.40
N GLU A 563 -14.39 36.92 -69.71
CA GLU A 563 -15.70 36.78 -70.35
C GLU A 563 -16.40 35.46 -70.13
N LYS A 564 -15.62 34.37 -69.99
CA LYS A 564 -16.15 33.03 -69.66
C LYS A 564 -16.60 32.91 -68.22
N PHE A 565 -15.98 33.60 -67.26
CA PHE A 565 -16.48 33.61 -65.90
C PHE A 565 -17.88 34.21 -65.76
N ARG A 566 -18.31 35.01 -66.72
CA ARG A 566 -19.66 35.62 -66.72
C ARG A 566 -20.75 34.66 -67.18
N ASN A 567 -20.40 33.74 -68.09
CA ASN A 567 -21.39 32.95 -68.83
C ASN A 567 -21.32 31.44 -68.60
N ASP A 568 -20.17 30.92 -68.10
CA ASP A 568 -19.94 29.49 -68.01
C ASP A 568 -19.84 29.06 -66.54
N THR A 569 -20.13 27.80 -66.24
CA THR A 569 -19.75 27.15 -64.96
C THR A 569 -18.30 26.69 -65.05
N PHE A 570 -17.59 26.83 -63.94
CA PHE A 570 -16.17 26.49 -63.84
C PHE A 570 -15.84 25.68 -62.58
N VAL A 571 -14.64 25.11 -62.51
CA VAL A 571 -14.07 24.47 -61.33
C VAL A 571 -12.95 25.35 -60.82
N MET A 572 -13.07 25.78 -59.56
CA MET A 572 -12.01 26.50 -58.88
C MET A 572 -11.16 25.52 -58.06
N ILE A 573 -9.85 25.58 -58.21
CA ILE A 573 -8.91 24.74 -57.48
C ILE A 573 -8.10 25.63 -56.51
N GLU A 574 -8.14 25.29 -55.25
CA GLU A 574 -7.35 25.90 -54.21
C GLU A 574 -6.33 24.88 -53.65
N CYS A 575 -5.07 25.29 -53.50
CA CYS A 575 -4.04 24.47 -52.94
C CYS A 575 -3.47 25.15 -51.67
N THR A 576 -3.58 24.50 -50.55
CA THR A 576 -3.13 25.03 -49.25
C THR A 576 -2.03 24.12 -48.67
N PRO A 577 -0.89 24.65 -48.25
CA PRO A 577 0.08 23.88 -47.46
C PRO A 577 -0.55 23.39 -46.17
N LEU A 578 -0.32 22.13 -45.79
CA LEU A 578 -0.82 21.52 -44.53
C LEU A 578 0.30 21.29 -43.52
N GLY A 579 1.41 20.72 -43.98
CA GLY A 579 2.53 20.39 -43.08
C GLY A 579 2.31 19.12 -42.27
N SER A 580 2.62 19.19 -40.98
CA SER A 580 2.53 18.05 -40.07
C SER A 580 1.14 17.93 -39.44
N ILE A 581 0.55 16.72 -39.55
CA ILE A 581 -0.74 16.37 -38.92
C ILE A 581 -0.52 15.24 -37.92
N LYS A 582 -1.03 15.38 -36.72
CA LYS A 582 -0.98 14.34 -35.67
C LYS A 582 -2.34 13.65 -35.53
N LEU A 583 -2.30 12.32 -35.41
CA LEU A 583 -3.46 11.48 -35.13
C LEU A 583 -3.02 10.21 -34.41
N ASN A 584 -3.70 9.83 -33.35
CA ASN A 584 -3.43 8.61 -32.58
C ASN A 584 -1.93 8.46 -32.21
N GLY A 585 -1.30 9.55 -31.77
CA GLY A 585 0.12 9.59 -31.42
C GLY A 585 1.11 9.52 -32.58
N LYS A 586 0.66 9.34 -33.82
CA LYS A 586 1.51 9.35 -35.02
C LYS A 586 1.48 10.69 -35.75
N GLU A 587 2.59 11.04 -36.34
CA GLU A 587 2.76 12.27 -37.10
C GLU A 587 2.91 11.96 -38.60
N PHE A 588 2.11 12.63 -39.39
CA PHE A 588 2.04 12.47 -40.85
C PHE A 588 2.44 13.79 -41.52
N GLN A 589 3.42 13.73 -42.42
CA GLN A 589 3.83 14.89 -43.19
C GLN A 589 2.98 14.92 -44.48
N ILE A 590 2.04 15.86 -44.56
CA ILE A 590 1.14 16.03 -45.69
C ILE A 590 1.42 17.40 -46.32
N PRO A 591 2.15 17.48 -47.42
CA PRO A 591 2.62 18.77 -47.93
C PRO A 591 1.48 19.71 -48.34
N PHE A 592 0.50 19.20 -49.07
CA PHE A 592 -0.56 20.03 -49.64
C PHE A 592 -1.94 19.40 -49.51
N ARG A 593 -2.92 20.26 -49.23
CA ARG A 593 -4.35 19.98 -49.40
C ARG A 593 -4.84 20.71 -50.64
N THR A 594 -5.44 20.00 -51.55
CA THR A 594 -6.05 20.56 -52.76
C THR A 594 -7.57 20.43 -52.66
N THR A 595 -8.29 21.50 -52.92
CA THR A 595 -9.76 21.54 -52.93
C THR A 595 -10.23 22.03 -54.28
N ALA A 596 -11.07 21.24 -54.93
CA ALA A 596 -11.76 21.65 -56.13
C ALA A 596 -13.22 21.98 -55.84
N TYR A 597 -13.61 23.18 -56.08
CA TYR A 597 -14.99 23.66 -56.00
C TYR A 597 -15.63 23.46 -57.38
N MET A 598 -16.67 22.63 -57.45
CA MET A 598 -17.32 22.24 -58.69
C MET A 598 -18.56 23.11 -58.96
N ASP A 599 -18.95 23.21 -60.22
CA ASP A 599 -20.15 23.92 -60.67
C ASP A 599 -20.18 25.40 -60.21
N CYS A 600 -19.01 26.06 -60.14
CA CYS A 600 -18.91 27.46 -59.78
C CYS A 600 -19.40 28.38 -60.88
N HIS A 601 -20.04 29.50 -60.46
CA HIS A 601 -20.34 30.63 -61.33
C HIS A 601 -20.11 31.94 -60.60
N ALA A 602 -19.76 32.99 -61.30
CA ALA A 602 -19.51 34.28 -60.69
C ALA A 602 -20.81 35.06 -60.44
N ASP A 603 -21.01 35.51 -59.17
CA ASP A 603 -22.10 36.41 -58.83
C ASP A 603 -21.75 37.88 -59.16
N SER A 604 -20.47 38.23 -58.98
CA SER A 604 -19.94 39.53 -59.40
C SER A 604 -18.48 39.43 -59.83
N ILE A 605 -18.09 40.21 -60.80
CA ILE A 605 -16.73 40.39 -61.31
C ILE A 605 -16.42 41.87 -61.25
N THR A 606 -15.42 42.24 -60.44
CA THR A 606 -15.03 43.65 -60.24
C THR A 606 -13.58 43.82 -60.63
N ALA A 607 -13.27 44.73 -61.57
CA ALA A 607 -11.89 45.11 -61.90
C ALA A 607 -11.24 45.82 -60.69
N ILE A 608 -10.10 45.33 -60.24
CA ILE A 608 -9.27 45.94 -59.19
C ILE A 608 -8.30 46.93 -59.85
N ASN A 609 -7.73 46.55 -60.98
CA ASN A 609 -6.87 47.38 -61.83
C ASN A 609 -7.04 46.93 -63.30
N GLU A 610 -6.09 47.32 -64.19
CA GLU A 610 -6.17 47.08 -65.65
C GLU A 610 -6.20 45.57 -66.00
N HIS A 611 -5.61 44.69 -65.14
CA HIS A 611 -5.44 43.28 -65.43
C HIS A 611 -5.97 42.37 -64.32
N ASP A 612 -6.20 42.88 -63.11
CA ASP A 612 -6.65 42.09 -61.97
C ASP A 612 -8.17 42.27 -61.73
N TYR A 613 -8.86 41.15 -61.62
CA TYR A 613 -10.30 41.10 -61.40
C TYR A 613 -10.63 40.29 -60.12
N GLU A 614 -11.39 40.88 -59.22
CA GLU A 614 -11.99 40.15 -58.07
C GLU A 614 -13.27 39.46 -58.55
N ILE A 615 -13.29 38.15 -58.39
CA ILE A 615 -14.45 37.32 -58.63
C ILE A 615 -15.08 36.91 -57.33
N VAL A 616 -16.36 37.17 -57.14
CA VAL A 616 -17.14 36.82 -55.95
C VAL A 616 -18.19 35.80 -56.32
N MET A 617 -18.24 34.69 -55.58
CA MET A 617 -19.26 33.68 -55.67
C MET A 617 -20.07 33.65 -54.37
N LYS A 618 -21.35 33.98 -54.41
CA LYS A 618 -22.25 34.05 -53.28
C LYS A 618 -23.36 33.00 -53.39
N ASP A 619 -23.82 32.54 -52.25
CA ASP A 619 -24.99 31.66 -52.12
C ASP A 619 -24.97 30.38 -53.00
N ALA A 620 -23.77 29.98 -53.39
CA ALA A 620 -23.61 28.84 -54.25
C ALA A 620 -23.79 27.52 -53.49
N LYS A 621 -24.59 26.62 -54.01
CA LYS A 621 -24.68 25.23 -53.56
C LYS A 621 -23.55 24.41 -54.16
N TYR A 622 -22.33 24.82 -53.92
CA TYR A 622 -21.21 24.13 -54.50
C TYR A 622 -20.99 22.78 -53.86
N ARG A 623 -20.64 21.80 -54.63
CA ARG A 623 -19.98 20.57 -54.23
C ARG A 623 -18.49 20.82 -54.33
N TYR A 624 -17.73 20.42 -53.30
CA TYR A 624 -16.30 20.45 -53.39
C TYR A 624 -15.69 19.09 -53.07
N MET A 625 -14.58 18.80 -53.67
CA MET A 625 -13.78 17.61 -53.46
C MET A 625 -12.43 18.03 -52.91
N THR A 626 -12.03 17.40 -51.81
CA THR A 626 -10.74 17.66 -51.18
C THR A 626 -9.88 16.41 -51.26
N TRP A 627 -8.61 16.59 -51.60
CA TRP A 627 -7.59 15.54 -51.58
C TRP A 627 -6.25 16.09 -51.17
N CYS A 628 -5.30 15.21 -50.80
CA CYS A 628 -3.95 15.58 -50.38
C CYS A 628 -2.92 15.13 -51.41
N THR A 629 -1.86 15.91 -51.62
CA THR A 629 -0.84 15.65 -52.63
C THR A 629 0.56 15.94 -52.12
N ASN A 630 1.56 15.24 -52.68
CA ASN A 630 2.98 15.51 -52.41
C ASN A 630 3.52 16.72 -53.17
N THR A 631 2.88 17.06 -54.28
CA THR A 631 3.30 18.16 -55.15
C THR A 631 2.19 19.17 -55.24
N ARG A 632 2.56 20.44 -55.31
CA ARG A 632 1.64 21.50 -55.66
C ARG A 632 1.15 21.25 -57.08
N PRO A 633 -0.17 21.27 -57.34
CA PRO A 633 -0.67 21.19 -58.74
C PRO A 633 0.01 22.27 -59.57
N LYS A 634 0.42 21.91 -60.80
CA LYS A 634 1.15 22.83 -61.68
C LYS A 634 0.35 24.08 -62.08
N GLN A 635 -0.93 24.15 -61.70
CA GLN A 635 -1.85 25.23 -62.04
C GLN A 635 -2.70 25.61 -60.80
N GLU A 636 -2.24 26.56 -60.00
CA GLU A 636 -3.12 27.33 -59.13
C GLU A 636 -3.92 28.29 -59.98
N GLY A 637 -5.24 28.26 -59.84
CA GLY A 637 -6.14 29.11 -60.61
C GLY A 637 -6.66 28.50 -61.93
N THR A 638 -6.30 27.26 -62.28
CA THR A 638 -6.78 26.64 -63.51
C THR A 638 -8.19 26.10 -63.39
N VAL A 639 -9.02 26.48 -64.29
CA VAL A 639 -10.33 25.91 -64.55
C VAL A 639 -10.14 24.60 -65.32
N LEU A 640 -10.25 23.46 -64.63
CA LEU A 640 -10.33 22.16 -65.28
C LEU A 640 -11.75 21.92 -65.77
N ASN A 641 -11.91 21.85 -67.08
CA ASN A 641 -13.16 21.39 -67.68
C ASN A 641 -13.24 19.85 -67.51
N LEU A 642 -13.74 19.40 -66.36
CA LEU A 642 -14.02 18.00 -66.12
C LEU A 642 -15.31 17.64 -66.92
N GLY A 643 -15.18 17.41 -68.23
CA GLY A 643 -16.28 16.86 -68.98
C GLY A 643 -16.88 15.65 -68.28
N ASN A 644 -18.20 15.58 -68.23
CA ASN A 644 -19.15 14.58 -67.69
C ASN A 644 -18.63 13.19 -67.26
N LYS A 645 -17.51 13.10 -66.53
CA LYS A 645 -17.10 11.88 -65.85
C LYS A 645 -17.66 11.89 -64.42
N ARG A 646 -18.69 11.09 -64.15
CA ARG A 646 -19.08 10.67 -62.82
C ARG A 646 -17.85 10.07 -62.16
N ILE A 647 -17.29 10.76 -61.16
CA ILE A 647 -16.32 10.21 -60.23
C ILE A 647 -17.14 9.50 -59.16
N GLY A 648 -17.05 8.17 -59.11
CA GLY A 648 -17.77 7.30 -58.20
C GLY A 648 -17.26 7.39 -56.77
#